data_db512dca72679c09babfc4b64679f959
#
_entry.id   db512dca72679c09babfc4b64679f959
#
_cell.length_a   1.000
_cell.length_b   1.000
_cell.length_c   1.000
_cell.angle_alpha   90.00
_cell.angle_beta   90.00
_cell.angle_gamma   90.00
#
_symmetry.space_group_name_H-M   'P 1'
#
loop_
_entity.id
_entity.type
_entity.pdbx_description
1 polymer ?
#
loop_
_entity_poly.entity_id
_entity_poly.type
_entity_poly.pdbx_seq_one_letter_code
_entity_poly.pdbx_strand_id
1 'polypeptide(L)'
;MRVEAPSVFSWKQIATLPDSLGVAGACAGVSNGALLVAGGANFPEPLFEGGEKVWASSVYALERTDDGEYAWAAGGALQKPRAYSASVTTDRGVVCLGGNSAQTVYDDVLLLQWEGGQLTPETLPSLPRPAAFSSAAQVGETIYVAGGQSSPDTTSAMKNFWALDLSDEPLQWRKLKPWPGPARILPVAASLNDDFYLFSGASLVRGEDGAPTRRYLSDAYRFDPQEGTWHRLADMPRPAAGAPTPAVDFGQSHVLVLGGDSGAHAGRTWDLSDKHPGFRHSVLAYHTITDTWVPMDSLPFSHVTTPAVQWEEAVVVPSGEVRPGSRSPAIYRGVPTGPESRFGVVNYVVLIAYFTVLVGMGVYFSRREESTDDYFLAGGRVPWWAAGISIFGTQLSAITFMAIPAQAYGTNWVYILAQATIVLIAPAIIYLFLPFFRRLHVTTAYEYLGKRFDASVRLFGSAAFVLLQLGRMAIVIFLPAIALSAASGINIYLAIFLMGVLSTIYTVLGGIEAVVWSDVLQVVVLMGGAILSLGTIGASLEGGFGGLMATAAAHDKFHTFNWTRDWTTTAVWVVVIGNLLANLVPYTADQTVVQRYLTTSDEKEAAQSIWTNAALTIPAAFVFFGLGTALFVFYEANPGALDPALQTDAIFPLFIVQQLPVGISGLLIAGIFAAAMSSLDSSMNSVATVAVTDFYHWFETDSPEQVRLRMARWITVGLGVLATGAGLFLATYEIQSLWELFLEYIGLFGGSLAGLFVLGIFTRQGHGAGALVGAVTSAIALYLVKTLTDVHFFLYGGIGILTCVAVGYIASVLLPAKRKDLDGLTFYSLYPTSRRPWASVEEPH
;
A
#
# COMPACT_ATOMS: atom_id res chain seq x y z
N MET A 1 -3.21 12.80 -31.38
CA MET A 1 -2.23 13.69 -30.73
C MET A 1 -1.21 12.79 -30.07
N ARG A 2 0.07 12.95 -30.36
CA ARG A 2 1.10 12.29 -29.52
C ARG A 2 1.04 13.02 -28.18
N VAL A 3 0.57 12.32 -27.15
CA VAL A 3 0.74 12.79 -25.78
C VAL A 3 2.26 12.75 -25.54
N GLU A 4 2.87 13.91 -25.29
CA GLU A 4 4.25 13.93 -24.81
C GLU A 4 4.31 13.10 -23.54
N ALA A 5 5.26 12.19 -23.46
CA ALA A 5 5.43 11.36 -22.26
C ALA A 5 5.69 12.29 -21.06
N PRO A 6 5.03 12.11 -19.93
CA PRO A 6 5.23 12.97 -18.77
C PRO A 6 6.68 12.91 -18.32
N SER A 7 7.26 14.06 -17.97
CA SER A 7 8.58 14.13 -17.36
C SER A 7 8.50 13.58 -15.96
N VAL A 8 9.23 12.49 -15.71
CA VAL A 8 9.23 11.81 -14.40
C VAL A 8 10.15 12.51 -13.40
N PHE A 9 11.21 13.14 -13.91
CA PHE A 9 12.19 13.85 -13.10
C PHE A 9 12.49 15.24 -13.64
N SER A 10 12.67 16.19 -12.72
CA SER A 10 13.36 17.45 -12.99
C SER A 10 14.87 17.27 -12.76
N TRP A 11 15.65 17.20 -13.82
CA TRP A 11 17.09 16.99 -13.75
C TRP A 11 17.86 18.29 -13.65
N LYS A 12 18.84 18.33 -12.73
CA LYS A 12 19.77 19.46 -12.57
C LYS A 12 21.19 18.89 -12.37
N GLN A 13 22.19 19.49 -13.01
CA GLN A 13 23.58 19.26 -12.65
C GLN A 13 23.85 19.99 -11.32
N ILE A 14 24.27 19.24 -10.30
CA ILE A 14 24.48 19.78 -8.94
C ILE A 14 25.95 20.04 -8.62
N ALA A 15 26.85 19.26 -9.23
CA ALA A 15 28.27 19.35 -8.98
C ALA A 15 29.06 18.84 -10.18
N THR A 16 30.37 19.02 -10.13
CA THR A 16 31.33 18.40 -11.06
C THR A 16 32.35 17.64 -10.22
N LEU A 17 32.66 16.42 -10.61
CA LEU A 17 33.67 15.61 -9.91
C LEU A 17 35.01 16.37 -9.88
N PRO A 18 35.79 16.32 -8.78
CA PRO A 18 37.11 16.97 -8.72
C PRO A 18 38.09 16.45 -9.81
N ASP A 19 37.96 15.22 -10.27
CA ASP A 19 38.61 14.74 -11.49
C ASP A 19 37.93 15.35 -12.72
N SER A 20 38.57 16.29 -13.37
CA SER A 20 38.01 17.06 -14.47
C SER A 20 37.71 16.25 -15.74
N LEU A 21 38.30 15.05 -15.88
CA LEU A 21 38.00 14.14 -16.97
C LEU A 21 36.76 13.30 -16.69
N GLY A 22 36.38 13.15 -15.40
CA GLY A 22 35.37 12.21 -14.98
C GLY A 22 35.82 10.76 -15.05
N VAL A 23 35.02 9.86 -14.55
CA VAL A 23 35.33 8.42 -14.47
C VAL A 23 34.16 7.56 -14.91
N ALA A 24 34.41 6.38 -15.44
CA ALA A 24 33.46 5.34 -15.70
C ALA A 24 33.73 4.14 -14.79
N GLY A 25 32.70 3.42 -14.38
CA GLY A 25 32.79 2.24 -13.53
C GLY A 25 33.24 2.55 -12.10
N ALA A 26 33.01 3.76 -11.60
CA ALA A 26 33.25 4.07 -10.22
C ALA A 26 32.24 3.29 -9.34
N CYS A 27 32.66 2.94 -8.13
CA CYS A 27 31.74 2.52 -7.08
C CYS A 27 31.15 3.78 -6.46
N ALA A 28 29.82 3.89 -6.36
CA ALA A 28 29.19 5.02 -5.69
C ALA A 28 27.94 4.61 -4.93
N GLY A 29 27.61 5.40 -3.91
CA GLY A 29 26.47 5.21 -3.02
C GLY A 29 26.46 6.25 -1.92
N VAL A 30 25.54 6.12 -0.97
CA VAL A 30 25.39 7.05 0.17
C VAL A 30 25.88 6.39 1.47
N SER A 31 26.63 7.16 2.26
CA SER A 31 26.99 6.80 3.63
C SER A 31 26.87 8.02 4.52
N ASN A 32 26.05 7.90 5.58
CA ASN A 32 25.81 8.99 6.57
C ASN A 32 25.49 10.36 5.90
N GLY A 33 24.60 10.32 4.87
CA GLY A 33 24.16 11.54 4.18
C GLY A 33 25.13 12.10 3.14
N ALA A 34 26.34 11.55 2.97
CA ALA A 34 27.29 11.92 1.94
C ALA A 34 27.26 10.95 0.75
N LEU A 35 27.28 11.50 -0.48
CA LEU A 35 27.47 10.70 -1.70
C LEU A 35 28.94 10.39 -1.89
N LEU A 36 29.31 9.13 -1.83
CA LEU A 36 30.65 8.64 -2.08
C LEU A 36 30.83 8.24 -3.56
N VAL A 37 31.96 8.65 -4.16
CA VAL A 37 32.37 8.21 -5.50
C VAL A 37 33.83 7.71 -5.41
N ALA A 38 34.03 6.41 -5.64
CA ALA A 38 35.28 5.74 -5.36
C ALA A 38 35.85 5.02 -6.61
N GLY A 39 37.10 5.28 -6.96
CA GLY A 39 37.78 4.68 -8.09
C GLY A 39 37.20 5.10 -9.45
N GLY A 40 37.10 4.17 -10.37
CA GLY A 40 36.69 4.39 -11.76
C GLY A 40 37.89 4.42 -12.72
N ALA A 41 37.58 4.59 -14.00
CA ALA A 41 38.64 4.66 -15.05
C ALA A 41 38.31 5.73 -16.08
N ASN A 42 39.33 6.40 -16.58
CA ASN A 42 39.25 7.40 -17.64
C ASN A 42 40.34 7.21 -18.72
N PHE A 43 40.37 8.12 -19.66
CA PHE A 43 41.42 8.24 -20.68
C PHE A 43 42.01 9.65 -20.61
N PRO A 44 43.18 9.84 -20.02
CA PRO A 44 43.85 11.14 -19.98
C PRO A 44 44.15 11.70 -21.39
N GLU A 45 44.51 10.83 -22.33
CA GLU A 45 44.58 11.12 -23.75
C GLU A 45 43.39 10.47 -24.49
N PRO A 46 42.85 11.08 -25.56
CA PRO A 46 41.73 10.51 -26.28
C PRO A 46 41.96 9.09 -26.79
N LEU A 47 40.99 8.18 -26.57
CA LEU A 47 41.10 6.78 -26.98
C LEU A 47 41.44 6.61 -28.46
N PHE A 48 40.84 7.40 -29.32
CA PHE A 48 41.01 7.32 -30.78
C PHE A 48 42.33 7.95 -31.29
N GLU A 49 43.07 8.63 -30.41
CA GLU A 49 44.42 9.14 -30.65
C GLU A 49 45.51 8.24 -30.05
N GLY A 50 45.14 7.05 -29.58
CA GLY A 50 46.05 6.10 -28.98
C GLY A 50 46.14 6.17 -27.45
N GLY A 51 45.27 6.93 -26.82
CA GLY A 51 45.23 7.04 -25.35
C GLY A 51 44.96 5.71 -24.64
N GLU A 52 45.68 5.48 -23.55
CA GLU A 52 45.51 4.31 -22.69
C GLU A 52 44.55 4.60 -21.53
N LYS A 53 43.81 3.56 -21.14
CA LYS A 53 42.91 3.64 -20.01
C LYS A 53 43.68 3.66 -18.69
N VAL A 54 43.33 4.57 -17.79
CA VAL A 54 43.92 4.70 -16.45
C VAL A 54 42.85 4.42 -15.41
N TRP A 55 43.18 3.64 -14.37
CA TRP A 55 42.33 3.29 -13.24
C TRP A 55 42.67 4.16 -12.04
N ALA A 56 41.67 4.77 -11.43
CA ALA A 56 41.80 5.62 -10.25
C ALA A 56 41.63 4.83 -8.94
N SER A 57 42.25 5.33 -7.88
CA SER A 57 42.02 4.89 -6.50
C SER A 57 41.38 5.99 -5.64
N SER A 58 41.22 7.20 -6.16
CA SER A 58 40.67 8.35 -5.42
C SER A 58 39.25 8.07 -4.95
N VAL A 59 38.90 8.54 -3.74
CA VAL A 59 37.57 8.58 -3.20
C VAL A 59 37.16 10.02 -2.92
N TYR A 60 36.00 10.41 -3.38
CA TYR A 60 35.42 11.73 -3.18
C TYR A 60 34.13 11.59 -2.41
N ALA A 61 33.91 12.47 -1.42
CA ALA A 61 32.64 12.57 -0.68
C ALA A 61 31.97 13.91 -0.99
N LEU A 62 30.76 13.87 -1.52
CA LEU A 62 29.94 15.06 -1.75
C LEU A 62 28.94 15.18 -0.60
N GLU A 63 29.05 16.28 0.14
CA GLU A 63 28.17 16.59 1.27
C GLU A 63 27.27 17.77 0.94
N ARG A 64 26.08 17.78 1.54
CA ARG A 64 25.21 18.93 1.49
C ARG A 64 25.52 19.82 2.70
N THR A 65 25.80 21.09 2.43
CA THR A 65 26.08 22.08 3.47
C THR A 65 24.78 22.58 4.11
N ASP A 66 24.90 23.22 5.27
CA ASP A 66 23.75 23.81 5.99
C ASP A 66 22.99 24.85 5.15
N ASP A 67 23.67 25.50 4.20
CA ASP A 67 23.09 26.46 3.26
C ASP A 67 22.38 25.78 2.08
N GLY A 68 22.38 24.44 2.03
CA GLY A 68 21.75 23.63 0.97
C GLY A 68 22.57 23.47 -0.31
N GLU A 69 23.78 24.00 -0.35
CA GLU A 69 24.74 23.81 -1.45
C GLU A 69 25.49 22.49 -1.31
N TYR A 70 26.23 22.09 -2.34
CA TYR A 70 27.00 20.84 -2.37
C TYR A 70 28.51 21.14 -2.34
N ALA A 71 29.23 20.52 -1.43
CA ALA A 71 30.67 20.69 -1.27
C ALA A 71 31.39 19.34 -1.27
N TRP A 72 32.55 19.31 -1.95
CA TRP A 72 33.41 18.15 -1.94
C TRP A 72 34.33 18.14 -0.72
N ALA A 73 34.32 16.99 -0.01
CA ALA A 73 35.35 16.65 0.96
C ALA A 73 36.33 15.63 0.35
N ALA A 74 37.58 15.69 0.77
CA ALA A 74 38.59 14.71 0.33
C ALA A 74 38.35 13.38 1.07
N GLY A 75 37.82 12.38 0.34
CA GLY A 75 37.51 11.06 0.90
C GLY A 75 38.69 10.12 1.04
N GLY A 76 39.89 10.51 0.54
CA GLY A 76 41.11 9.66 0.56
C GLY A 76 41.26 8.78 -0.68
N ALA A 77 41.74 7.55 -0.51
CA ALA A 77 41.98 6.63 -1.61
C ALA A 77 41.78 5.16 -1.23
N LEU A 78 41.34 4.37 -2.18
CA LEU A 78 41.33 2.91 -2.09
C LEU A 78 42.75 2.35 -2.06
N GLN A 79 42.96 1.22 -1.45
CA GLN A 79 44.27 0.55 -1.41
C GLN A 79 44.79 0.14 -2.80
N LYS A 80 43.86 -0.12 -3.75
CA LYS A 80 44.14 -0.52 -5.12
C LYS A 80 43.30 0.29 -6.08
N PRO A 81 43.86 0.73 -7.27
CA PRO A 81 43.05 1.29 -8.34
C PRO A 81 41.96 0.30 -8.77
N ARG A 82 40.73 0.80 -8.95
CA ARG A 82 39.58 -0.08 -9.19
C ARG A 82 38.52 0.61 -10.04
N ALA A 83 37.98 -0.13 -11.01
CA ALA A 83 36.83 0.29 -11.79
C ALA A 83 35.92 -0.90 -12.09
N TYR A 84 34.69 -0.61 -12.55
CA TYR A 84 33.70 -1.60 -12.99
C TYR A 84 33.31 -2.60 -11.89
N SER A 85 33.36 -2.17 -10.63
CA SER A 85 32.76 -2.84 -9.51
C SER A 85 31.22 -2.71 -9.59
N ALA A 86 30.49 -3.70 -9.13
CA ALA A 86 29.10 -3.45 -8.75
C ALA A 86 29.07 -2.67 -7.42
N SER A 87 28.11 -1.79 -7.23
CA SER A 87 27.94 -1.02 -6.00
C SER A 87 26.51 -1.02 -5.51
N VAL A 88 26.35 -1.05 -4.19
CA VAL A 88 25.05 -1.02 -3.50
C VAL A 88 25.17 -0.10 -2.29
N THR A 89 24.18 0.78 -2.11
CA THR A 89 24.01 1.53 -0.86
C THR A 89 23.28 0.64 0.14
N THR A 90 23.81 0.55 1.36
CA THR A 90 23.22 -0.17 2.49
C THR A 90 23.15 0.76 3.69
N ASP A 91 22.40 0.37 4.73
CA ASP A 91 22.36 1.13 5.99
C ASP A 91 23.73 1.23 6.67
N ARG A 92 24.64 0.31 6.39
CA ARG A 92 26.01 0.31 6.90
C ARG A 92 26.98 1.20 6.10
N GLY A 93 26.62 1.61 4.88
CA GLY A 93 27.46 2.38 3.96
C GLY A 93 27.45 1.79 2.55
N VAL A 94 28.45 2.14 1.75
CA VAL A 94 28.54 1.75 0.33
C VAL A 94 29.33 0.47 0.19
N VAL A 95 28.72 -0.59 -0.36
CA VAL A 95 29.38 -1.86 -0.64
C VAL A 95 29.86 -1.88 -2.10
N CYS A 96 31.17 -2.01 -2.28
CA CYS A 96 31.84 -2.15 -3.56
C CYS A 96 32.25 -3.62 -3.79
N LEU A 97 31.75 -4.23 -4.85
CA LEU A 97 31.82 -5.66 -5.10
C LEU A 97 32.74 -5.95 -6.31
N GLY A 98 33.89 -6.59 -6.10
CA GLY A 98 34.82 -6.95 -7.16
C GLY A 98 35.39 -5.76 -7.91
N GLY A 99 35.29 -5.75 -9.25
CA GLY A 99 35.90 -4.77 -10.13
C GLY A 99 37.24 -5.19 -10.71
N ASN A 100 37.92 -4.30 -11.42
CA ASN A 100 39.21 -4.61 -12.02
C ASN A 100 40.20 -3.45 -12.01
N SER A 101 41.46 -3.79 -12.24
CA SER A 101 42.51 -2.90 -12.72
C SER A 101 42.87 -3.24 -14.18
N ALA A 102 44.01 -2.72 -14.69
CA ALA A 102 44.52 -3.06 -16.02
C ALA A 102 44.84 -4.55 -16.17
N GLN A 103 45.33 -5.21 -15.09
CA GLN A 103 45.87 -6.57 -15.17
C GLN A 103 44.99 -7.60 -14.40
N THR A 104 44.15 -7.18 -13.46
CA THR A 104 43.53 -8.10 -12.53
C THR A 104 42.07 -7.79 -12.33
N VAL A 105 41.22 -8.83 -12.28
CA VAL A 105 39.88 -8.77 -11.79
C VAL A 105 39.88 -9.17 -10.31
N TYR A 106 39.17 -8.40 -9.48
CA TYR A 106 39.17 -8.56 -8.04
C TYR A 106 37.98 -9.41 -7.56
N ASP A 107 38.15 -10.10 -6.43
CA ASP A 107 37.14 -10.78 -5.69
C ASP A 107 36.85 -10.12 -4.31
N ASP A 108 37.68 -9.15 -3.91
CA ASP A 108 37.49 -8.45 -2.65
C ASP A 108 36.20 -7.58 -2.67
N VAL A 109 35.59 -7.50 -1.50
CA VAL A 109 34.39 -6.73 -1.24
C VAL A 109 34.70 -5.69 -0.17
N LEU A 110 34.44 -4.42 -0.46
CA LEU A 110 34.71 -3.31 0.44
C LEU A 110 33.43 -2.64 0.88
N LEU A 111 33.27 -2.47 2.18
CA LEU A 111 32.29 -1.56 2.76
C LEU A 111 32.98 -0.22 3.02
N LEU A 112 32.49 0.83 2.40
CA LEU A 112 32.97 2.20 2.54
C LEU A 112 32.01 2.96 3.46
N GLN A 113 32.52 3.40 4.61
CA GLN A 113 31.76 4.18 5.59
C GLN A 113 32.35 5.59 5.67
N TRP A 114 31.46 6.59 5.70
CA TRP A 114 31.82 8.00 5.86
C TRP A 114 31.39 8.48 7.21
N GLU A 115 32.36 8.78 8.10
CA GLU A 115 32.08 9.21 9.46
C GLU A 115 32.97 10.39 9.87
N GLY A 116 32.35 11.48 10.32
CA GLY A 116 33.08 12.65 10.82
C GLY A 116 34.07 13.27 9.82
N GLY A 117 33.76 13.22 8.51
CA GLY A 117 34.63 13.73 7.44
C GLY A 117 35.78 12.79 7.08
N GLN A 118 35.73 11.53 7.45
CA GLN A 118 36.76 10.53 7.18
C GLN A 118 36.16 9.24 6.56
N LEU A 119 36.90 8.66 5.62
CA LEU A 119 36.58 7.38 5.02
C LEU A 119 37.12 6.24 5.89
N THR A 120 36.27 5.32 6.28
CA THR A 120 36.61 4.09 6.98
C THR A 120 36.25 2.88 6.11
N PRO A 121 37.22 2.28 5.40
CA PRO A 121 36.98 1.08 4.61
C PRO A 121 37.05 -0.18 5.48
N GLU A 122 36.05 -1.06 5.38
CA GLU A 122 36.03 -2.40 5.96
C GLU A 122 36.04 -3.44 4.85
N THR A 123 36.69 -4.59 5.07
CA THR A 123 36.69 -5.70 4.11
C THR A 123 35.66 -6.73 4.52
N LEU A 124 34.68 -6.97 3.66
CA LEU A 124 33.68 -8.03 3.81
C LEU A 124 34.19 -9.33 3.17
N PRO A 125 33.51 -10.47 3.36
CA PRO A 125 33.89 -11.75 2.74
C PRO A 125 34.02 -11.62 1.20
N SER A 126 35.09 -12.14 0.64
CA SER A 126 35.35 -12.10 -0.80
C SER A 126 34.30 -12.82 -1.61
N LEU A 127 34.00 -12.33 -2.80
CA LEU A 127 33.16 -12.98 -3.80
C LEU A 127 33.60 -14.43 -4.06
N PRO A 128 32.68 -15.35 -4.36
CA PRO A 128 33.05 -16.74 -4.67
C PRO A 128 33.98 -16.91 -5.86
N ARG A 129 34.15 -15.87 -6.67
CA ARG A 129 35.07 -15.77 -7.83
C ARG A 129 35.27 -14.30 -8.19
N PRO A 130 36.44 -13.88 -8.68
CA PRO A 130 36.67 -12.53 -9.20
C PRO A 130 35.60 -12.12 -10.20
N ALA A 131 35.07 -10.87 -10.08
CA ALA A 131 34.00 -10.36 -10.93
C ALA A 131 34.18 -8.87 -11.22
N ALA A 132 34.17 -8.50 -12.51
CA ALA A 132 34.05 -7.13 -12.98
C ALA A 132 32.92 -7.04 -14.01
N PHE A 133 32.35 -5.83 -14.22
CA PHE A 133 31.20 -5.60 -15.11
C PHE A 133 29.95 -6.44 -14.70
N SER A 134 29.86 -6.86 -13.45
CA SER A 134 28.67 -7.42 -12.82
C SER A 134 27.76 -6.30 -12.34
N SER A 135 26.53 -6.64 -12.00
CA SER A 135 25.60 -5.72 -11.35
C SER A 135 25.06 -6.33 -10.07
N ALA A 136 24.67 -5.49 -9.13
CA ALA A 136 24.12 -5.88 -7.85
C ALA A 136 22.92 -5.01 -7.49
N ALA A 137 22.04 -5.57 -6.66
CA ALA A 137 20.99 -4.84 -5.95
C ALA A 137 20.74 -5.51 -4.59
N GLN A 138 20.25 -4.73 -3.64
CA GLN A 138 19.86 -5.22 -2.31
C GLN A 138 18.35 -5.47 -2.27
N VAL A 139 17.94 -6.61 -1.74
CA VAL A 139 16.55 -6.95 -1.42
C VAL A 139 16.50 -7.31 0.06
N GLY A 140 15.78 -6.55 0.85
CA GLY A 140 15.83 -6.63 2.31
C GLY A 140 17.28 -6.50 2.81
N GLU A 141 17.73 -7.44 3.64
CA GLU A 141 19.12 -7.48 4.14
C GLU A 141 20.08 -8.22 3.21
N THR A 142 19.64 -8.70 2.04
CA THR A 142 20.47 -9.54 1.15
C THR A 142 20.93 -8.77 -0.08
N ILE A 143 22.25 -8.77 -0.33
CA ILE A 143 22.87 -8.26 -1.56
C ILE A 143 22.93 -9.40 -2.58
N TYR A 144 22.38 -9.18 -3.77
CA TYR A 144 22.44 -10.10 -4.90
C TYR A 144 23.41 -9.58 -5.97
N VAL A 145 24.26 -10.47 -6.53
CA VAL A 145 25.24 -10.14 -7.56
C VAL A 145 25.05 -11.05 -8.76
N ALA A 146 24.95 -10.47 -9.97
CA ALA A 146 24.69 -11.20 -11.20
C ALA A 146 25.64 -10.81 -12.34
N GLY A 147 26.07 -11.79 -13.14
CA GLY A 147 26.85 -11.59 -14.36
C GLY A 147 28.30 -11.15 -14.14
N GLY A 148 28.90 -10.57 -15.19
CA GLY A 148 30.28 -10.06 -15.16
C GLY A 148 31.28 -10.92 -15.93
N GLN A 149 32.54 -10.62 -15.72
CA GLN A 149 33.69 -11.41 -16.24
C GLN A 149 34.75 -11.62 -15.17
N SER A 150 35.52 -12.72 -15.26
CA SER A 150 36.47 -13.12 -14.23
C SER A 150 37.94 -12.86 -14.56
N SER A 151 38.24 -12.43 -15.76
CA SER A 151 39.59 -12.07 -16.23
C SER A 151 39.47 -10.95 -17.27
N PRO A 152 40.45 -10.03 -17.36
CA PRO A 152 40.45 -9.00 -18.40
C PRO A 152 40.43 -9.58 -19.82
N ASP A 153 41.10 -10.71 -20.03
CA ASP A 153 41.28 -11.35 -21.34
C ASP A 153 40.23 -12.44 -21.65
N THR A 154 39.16 -12.53 -20.86
CA THR A 154 38.16 -13.58 -21.09
C THR A 154 37.33 -13.31 -22.34
N THR A 155 37.09 -14.36 -23.11
CA THR A 155 36.17 -14.32 -24.26
C THR A 155 34.77 -14.74 -23.94
N SER A 156 34.47 -14.98 -22.66
CA SER A 156 33.15 -15.42 -22.18
C SER A 156 32.68 -14.63 -20.96
N ALA A 157 31.43 -14.23 -20.96
CA ALA A 157 30.76 -13.65 -19.79
C ALA A 157 30.45 -14.73 -18.75
N MET A 158 30.25 -14.33 -17.49
CA MET A 158 29.83 -15.22 -16.42
C MET A 158 28.30 -15.35 -16.36
N LYS A 159 27.85 -16.53 -15.90
CA LYS A 159 26.46 -16.82 -15.57
C LYS A 159 26.40 -17.25 -14.12
N ASN A 160 26.66 -16.29 -13.24
CA ASN A 160 26.66 -16.46 -11.78
C ASN A 160 25.54 -15.67 -11.15
N PHE A 161 25.02 -16.17 -10.04
CA PHE A 161 24.10 -15.48 -9.17
C PHE A 161 24.48 -15.79 -7.73
N TRP A 162 24.84 -14.78 -6.97
CA TRP A 162 25.35 -14.90 -5.62
C TRP A 162 24.57 -14.00 -4.69
N ALA A 163 24.40 -14.44 -3.43
CA ALA A 163 23.70 -13.71 -2.38
C ALA A 163 24.57 -13.61 -1.12
N LEU A 164 24.60 -12.44 -0.51
CA LEU A 164 25.20 -12.18 0.79
C LEU A 164 24.14 -11.55 1.68
N ASP A 165 23.74 -12.26 2.71
CA ASP A 165 22.81 -11.78 3.72
C ASP A 165 23.59 -11.02 4.80
N LEU A 166 23.30 -9.74 4.98
CA LEU A 166 23.99 -8.88 5.93
C LEU A 166 23.58 -9.11 7.39
N SER A 167 22.51 -9.86 7.61
CA SER A 167 22.05 -10.29 8.94
C SER A 167 22.69 -11.59 9.42
N ASP A 168 23.34 -12.37 8.52
CA ASP A 168 23.99 -13.62 8.86
C ASP A 168 25.25 -13.39 9.73
N GLU A 169 25.46 -14.19 10.76
CA GLU A 169 26.70 -14.25 11.54
C GLU A 169 27.25 -15.70 11.63
N PRO A 170 28.37 -16.01 10.98
CA PRO A 170 29.25 -15.14 10.17
C PRO A 170 28.70 -14.89 8.76
N LEU A 171 29.02 -13.71 8.20
CA LEU A 171 28.70 -13.37 6.82
C LEU A 171 29.29 -14.40 5.84
N GLN A 172 28.44 -14.93 4.94
CA GLN A 172 28.87 -15.93 3.95
C GLN A 172 28.12 -15.81 2.63
N TRP A 173 28.88 -15.85 1.51
CA TRP A 173 28.29 -15.90 0.18
C TRP A 173 27.59 -17.22 -0.12
N ARG A 174 26.36 -17.14 -0.57
CA ARG A 174 25.57 -18.28 -1.10
C ARG A 174 25.59 -18.24 -2.63
N LYS A 175 25.82 -19.39 -3.26
CA LYS A 175 25.70 -19.55 -4.72
C LYS A 175 24.29 -20.00 -5.02
N LEU A 176 23.56 -19.21 -5.78
CA LEU A 176 22.19 -19.47 -6.18
C LEU A 176 22.11 -19.94 -7.63
N LYS A 177 20.97 -20.53 -8.01
CA LYS A 177 20.68 -20.90 -9.40
C LYS A 177 20.59 -19.62 -10.24
N PRO A 178 21.38 -19.48 -11.31
CA PRO A 178 21.30 -18.27 -12.14
C PRO A 178 20.06 -18.27 -13.03
N TRP A 179 19.75 -17.09 -13.61
CA TRP A 179 18.65 -16.91 -14.56
C TRP A 179 18.74 -17.85 -15.77
N PRO A 180 17.61 -18.17 -16.45
CA PRO A 180 17.63 -19.13 -17.55
C PRO A 180 18.25 -18.60 -18.86
N GLY A 181 18.49 -17.26 -18.97
CA GLY A 181 19.03 -16.60 -20.16
C GLY A 181 20.52 -16.72 -20.36
N PRO A 182 21.09 -15.98 -21.34
CA PRO A 182 22.53 -16.00 -21.64
C PRO A 182 23.40 -15.45 -20.51
N ALA A 183 24.65 -15.90 -20.44
CA ALA A 183 25.71 -15.27 -19.65
C ALA A 183 25.93 -13.82 -20.15
N ARG A 184 26.22 -12.87 -19.25
CA ARG A 184 26.25 -11.45 -19.60
C ARG A 184 27.22 -10.63 -18.78
N ILE A 185 27.75 -9.59 -19.40
CA ILE A 185 28.43 -8.47 -18.76
C ILE A 185 27.51 -7.23 -18.83
N LEU A 186 27.76 -6.25 -17.96
CA LEU A 186 27.04 -4.98 -17.96
C LEU A 186 25.50 -5.15 -17.90
N PRO A 187 24.96 -6.12 -17.14
CA PRO A 187 23.52 -6.15 -16.93
C PRO A 187 23.07 -4.94 -16.11
N VAL A 188 21.77 -4.75 -16.05
CA VAL A 188 21.14 -3.79 -15.15
C VAL A 188 20.40 -4.58 -14.08
N ALA A 189 20.79 -4.42 -12.82
CA ALA A 189 20.10 -4.98 -11.68
C ALA A 189 19.14 -3.95 -11.08
N ALA A 190 18.08 -4.42 -10.43
CA ALA A 190 17.18 -3.61 -9.66
C ALA A 190 16.55 -4.43 -8.53
N SER A 191 15.96 -3.76 -7.56
CA SER A 191 15.09 -4.36 -6.55
C SER A 191 13.79 -3.58 -6.45
N LEU A 192 12.68 -4.29 -6.29
CA LEU A 192 11.36 -3.70 -6.01
C LEU A 192 10.44 -4.79 -5.45
N ASN A 193 9.66 -4.46 -4.39
CA ASN A 193 8.68 -5.36 -3.77
C ASN A 193 9.27 -6.73 -3.38
N ASP A 194 10.40 -6.72 -2.70
CA ASP A 194 11.13 -7.91 -2.24
C ASP A 194 11.64 -8.85 -3.34
N ASP A 195 11.60 -8.42 -4.60
CA ASP A 195 12.11 -9.13 -5.77
C ASP A 195 13.40 -8.53 -6.29
N PHE A 196 14.27 -9.38 -6.87
CA PHE A 196 15.45 -8.95 -7.63
C PHE A 196 15.16 -9.01 -9.13
N TYR A 197 15.54 -7.96 -9.85
CA TYR A 197 15.37 -7.86 -11.31
C TYR A 197 16.70 -7.84 -12.02
N LEU A 198 16.76 -8.47 -13.21
CA LEU A 198 17.95 -8.51 -14.08
C LEU A 198 17.54 -8.21 -15.52
N PHE A 199 18.01 -7.09 -16.04
CA PHE A 199 17.67 -6.60 -17.36
C PHE A 199 18.90 -6.49 -18.26
N SER A 200 18.71 -6.67 -19.57
CA SER A 200 19.70 -6.30 -20.60
C SER A 200 21.12 -6.86 -20.36
N GLY A 201 22.12 -6.11 -20.76
CA GLY A 201 23.53 -6.45 -20.75
C GLY A 201 24.01 -6.91 -22.12
N ALA A 202 25.24 -7.46 -22.16
CA ALA A 202 25.82 -8.03 -23.37
C ALA A 202 26.43 -9.40 -23.10
N SER A 203 26.15 -10.38 -23.97
CA SER A 203 26.89 -11.63 -24.00
C SER A 203 28.16 -11.45 -24.83
N LEU A 204 29.22 -12.15 -24.42
CA LEU A 204 30.47 -12.21 -25.22
C LEU A 204 30.39 -13.41 -26.14
N VAL A 205 30.52 -13.17 -27.45
CA VAL A 205 30.54 -14.19 -28.48
C VAL A 205 31.87 -14.07 -29.23
N ARG A 206 32.41 -15.17 -29.77
CA ARG A 206 33.62 -15.14 -30.53
C ARG A 206 33.36 -14.56 -31.90
N GLY A 207 34.02 -13.45 -32.26
CA GLY A 207 33.98 -12.84 -33.60
C GLY A 207 34.66 -13.69 -34.64
N GLU A 208 34.57 -13.31 -35.92
CA GLU A 208 35.23 -13.96 -37.03
C GLU A 208 36.75 -13.91 -36.95
N ASP A 209 37.30 -12.87 -36.35
CA ASP A 209 38.72 -12.65 -36.07
C ASP A 209 39.22 -13.37 -34.81
N GLY A 210 38.35 -14.08 -34.11
CA GLY A 210 38.62 -14.76 -32.84
C GLY A 210 38.58 -13.85 -31.61
N ALA A 211 38.41 -12.54 -31.77
CA ALA A 211 38.24 -11.60 -30.66
C ALA A 211 36.82 -11.66 -30.07
N PRO A 212 36.67 -11.31 -28.77
CA PRO A 212 35.33 -11.27 -28.16
C PRO A 212 34.53 -10.09 -28.73
N THR A 213 33.33 -10.38 -29.25
CA THR A 213 32.35 -9.40 -29.73
C THR A 213 31.15 -9.37 -28.79
N ARG A 214 30.58 -8.20 -28.58
CA ARG A 214 29.39 -8.02 -27.75
C ARG A 214 28.12 -8.27 -28.55
N ARG A 215 27.25 -9.19 -28.03
CA ARG A 215 25.88 -9.34 -28.47
C ARG A 215 24.97 -8.73 -27.42
N TYR A 216 24.33 -7.62 -27.74
CA TYR A 216 23.44 -6.88 -26.82
C TYR A 216 22.15 -7.65 -26.60
N LEU A 217 21.68 -7.65 -25.36
CA LEU A 217 20.53 -8.43 -24.88
C LEU A 217 19.39 -7.51 -24.49
N SER A 218 18.16 -7.89 -24.81
CA SER A 218 16.94 -7.20 -24.40
C SER A 218 16.07 -8.02 -23.46
N ASP A 219 16.52 -9.23 -23.09
CA ASP A 219 15.78 -10.10 -22.20
C ASP A 219 15.77 -9.58 -20.75
N ALA A 220 14.68 -9.88 -20.02
CA ALA A 220 14.41 -9.42 -18.67
C ALA A 220 13.97 -10.58 -17.78
N TYR A 221 14.35 -10.55 -16.51
CA TYR A 221 14.07 -11.60 -15.55
C TYR A 221 13.79 -11.01 -14.17
N ARG A 222 12.93 -11.70 -13.40
CA ARG A 222 12.67 -11.46 -11.98
C ARG A 222 13.04 -12.71 -11.20
N PHE A 223 13.76 -12.55 -10.10
CA PHE A 223 14.01 -13.58 -9.12
C PHE A 223 13.19 -13.31 -7.88
N ASP A 224 12.42 -14.30 -7.48
CA ASP A 224 11.68 -14.31 -6.22
C ASP A 224 12.54 -14.97 -5.14
N PRO A 225 13.00 -14.24 -4.12
CA PRO A 225 13.84 -14.79 -3.05
C PRO A 225 13.10 -15.80 -2.15
N GLN A 226 11.78 -15.67 -1.99
CA GLN A 226 10.97 -16.53 -1.13
C GLN A 226 10.78 -17.91 -1.79
N GLU A 227 10.52 -17.95 -3.09
CA GLU A 227 10.38 -19.19 -3.86
C GLU A 227 11.73 -19.74 -4.35
N GLY A 228 12.78 -18.90 -4.42
CA GLY A 228 14.06 -19.24 -4.99
C GLY A 228 14.01 -19.48 -6.50
N THR A 229 13.05 -18.88 -7.22
CA THR A 229 12.76 -19.13 -8.62
C THR A 229 12.94 -17.90 -9.50
N TRP A 230 13.30 -18.14 -10.78
CA TRP A 230 13.41 -17.10 -11.81
C TRP A 230 12.20 -17.13 -12.71
N HIS A 231 11.64 -15.96 -12.96
CA HIS A 231 10.55 -15.73 -13.93
C HIS A 231 11.10 -14.90 -15.10
N ARG A 232 10.74 -15.29 -16.33
CA ARG A 232 11.02 -14.47 -17.49
C ARG A 232 9.94 -13.40 -17.62
N LEU A 233 10.40 -12.17 -17.88
CA LEU A 233 9.54 -11.00 -18.07
C LEU A 233 9.47 -10.63 -19.56
N ALA A 234 8.61 -9.67 -19.89
CA ALA A 234 8.54 -9.07 -21.23
C ALA A 234 9.90 -8.49 -21.64
N ASP A 235 10.32 -8.75 -22.85
CA ASP A 235 11.58 -8.26 -23.38
C ASP A 235 11.56 -6.72 -23.47
N MET A 236 12.67 -6.10 -23.16
CA MET A 236 12.86 -4.65 -23.30
C MET A 236 12.69 -4.22 -24.77
N PRO A 237 12.10 -3.05 -25.05
CA PRO A 237 11.99 -2.52 -26.41
C PRO A 237 13.33 -2.32 -27.14
N ARG A 238 14.39 -2.18 -26.37
CA ARG A 238 15.78 -2.09 -26.83
C ARG A 238 16.73 -2.56 -25.74
N PRO A 239 17.94 -3.02 -26.11
CA PRO A 239 19.01 -3.22 -25.12
C PRO A 239 19.38 -1.91 -24.41
N ALA A 240 19.90 -2.06 -23.18
CA ALA A 240 20.38 -0.94 -22.35
C ALA A 240 21.63 -1.38 -21.56
N ALA A 241 22.61 -1.97 -22.24
CA ALA A 241 23.81 -2.47 -21.57
C ALA A 241 24.57 -1.36 -20.85
N GLY A 242 24.99 -1.62 -19.62
CA GLY A 242 25.73 -0.66 -18.81
C GLY A 242 24.96 0.61 -18.43
N ALA A 243 23.64 0.63 -18.55
CA ALA A 243 22.83 1.70 -17.99
C ALA A 243 23.13 1.87 -16.50
N PRO A 244 22.92 3.06 -15.91
CA PRO A 244 23.11 3.27 -14.47
C PRO A 244 22.44 2.17 -13.64
N THR A 245 23.21 1.54 -12.74
CA THR A 245 22.78 0.35 -12.00
C THR A 245 23.27 0.39 -10.54
N PRO A 246 22.41 0.02 -9.54
CA PRO A 246 21.07 -0.52 -9.69
C PRO A 246 20.12 0.45 -10.40
N ALA A 247 19.18 -0.07 -11.20
CA ALA A 247 18.15 0.76 -11.81
C ALA A 247 17.21 1.28 -10.73
N VAL A 248 16.58 2.41 -11.01
CA VAL A 248 15.81 3.17 -10.04
C VAL A 248 14.45 2.52 -9.84
N ASP A 249 14.12 2.14 -8.62
CA ASP A 249 12.76 1.87 -8.20
C ASP A 249 11.98 3.18 -8.11
N PHE A 250 10.75 3.20 -8.61
CA PHE A 250 9.98 4.42 -8.68
C PHE A 250 8.49 4.16 -8.44
N GLY A 251 7.95 4.84 -7.45
CA GLY A 251 6.61 4.54 -6.94
C GLY A 251 6.55 3.12 -6.37
N GLN A 252 5.40 2.47 -6.48
CA GLN A 252 5.20 1.12 -5.94
C GLN A 252 5.37 0.00 -6.96
N SER A 253 5.42 0.31 -8.26
CA SER A 253 5.31 -0.72 -9.30
C SER A 253 6.16 -0.48 -10.55
N HIS A 254 7.06 0.51 -10.54
CA HIS A 254 7.92 0.78 -11.69
C HIS A 254 9.40 0.63 -11.38
N VAL A 255 10.15 0.14 -12.36
CA VAL A 255 11.61 0.18 -12.40
C VAL A 255 12.03 1.01 -13.60
N LEU A 256 12.86 2.04 -13.37
CA LEU A 256 13.30 2.97 -14.40
C LEU A 256 14.75 2.66 -14.83
N VAL A 257 14.92 2.28 -16.09
CA VAL A 257 16.22 2.08 -16.70
C VAL A 257 16.63 3.36 -17.43
N LEU A 258 17.67 4.03 -16.93
CA LEU A 258 18.13 5.33 -17.41
C LEU A 258 19.12 5.17 -18.57
N GLY A 259 18.72 5.49 -19.79
CA GLY A 259 19.63 5.47 -20.96
C GLY A 259 20.15 4.08 -21.33
N GLY A 260 21.46 3.88 -21.27
CA GLY A 260 22.15 2.63 -21.61
C GLY A 260 22.57 2.52 -23.07
N ASP A 261 23.54 1.61 -23.33
CA ASP A 261 24.04 1.30 -24.70
C ASP A 261 23.10 0.29 -25.38
N SER A 262 22.50 0.71 -26.47
CA SER A 262 21.64 -0.15 -27.30
C SER A 262 22.42 -1.04 -28.30
N GLY A 263 23.72 -0.88 -28.42
CA GLY A 263 24.54 -1.58 -29.43
C GLY A 263 24.35 -1.08 -30.86
N ALA A 264 23.54 -0.04 -31.09
CA ALA A 264 23.21 0.44 -32.44
C ALA A 264 24.41 0.88 -33.25
N HIS A 265 25.50 1.30 -32.60
CA HIS A 265 26.72 1.77 -33.21
C HIS A 265 27.95 0.92 -32.85
N ALA A 266 27.80 -0.23 -32.20
CA ALA A 266 28.90 -1.04 -31.67
C ALA A 266 29.93 -1.47 -32.74
N GLY A 267 29.46 -1.89 -33.93
CA GLY A 267 30.33 -2.26 -35.06
C GLY A 267 30.97 -1.07 -35.78
N ARG A 268 30.65 0.17 -35.44
CA ARG A 268 31.10 1.40 -36.12
C ARG A 268 31.83 2.36 -35.17
N THR A 269 32.20 1.90 -33.98
CA THR A 269 32.78 2.76 -32.94
C THR A 269 34.08 3.43 -33.43
N TRP A 270 34.95 2.67 -34.07
CA TRP A 270 36.21 3.20 -34.62
C TRP A 270 36.02 4.11 -35.84
N ASP A 271 35.05 3.79 -36.73
CA ASP A 271 34.70 4.63 -37.89
C ASP A 271 34.13 5.97 -37.49
N LEU A 272 33.30 5.97 -36.42
CA LEU A 272 32.66 7.19 -35.91
C LEU A 272 33.61 8.02 -35.04
N SER A 273 34.51 7.37 -34.30
CA SER A 273 35.50 8.05 -33.46
C SER A 273 34.86 9.16 -32.62
N ASP A 274 35.36 10.37 -32.66
CA ASP A 274 34.81 11.53 -31.93
C ASP A 274 33.42 11.99 -32.42
N LYS A 275 32.99 11.53 -33.59
CA LYS A 275 31.63 11.81 -34.12
C LYS A 275 30.59 10.80 -33.65
N HIS A 276 30.96 9.89 -32.72
CA HIS A 276 30.01 8.96 -32.16
C HIS A 276 28.88 9.74 -31.40
N PRO A 277 27.59 9.50 -31.70
CA PRO A 277 26.48 10.30 -31.16
C PRO A 277 26.26 10.14 -29.65
N GLY A 278 27.04 9.28 -28.98
CA GLY A 278 26.83 8.96 -27.57
C GLY A 278 25.84 7.81 -27.37
N PHE A 279 25.46 7.57 -26.10
CA PHE A 279 24.49 6.55 -25.70
C PHE A 279 23.10 7.11 -25.68
N ARG A 280 22.12 6.29 -25.35
CA ARG A 280 20.71 6.68 -25.36
C ARG A 280 20.37 7.63 -24.21
N HIS A 281 19.52 8.61 -24.47
CA HIS A 281 18.98 9.56 -23.50
C HIS A 281 17.60 9.13 -22.95
N SER A 282 16.91 8.19 -23.64
CA SER A 282 15.55 7.83 -23.25
C SER A 282 15.54 6.91 -22.01
N VAL A 283 14.61 7.18 -21.11
CA VAL A 283 14.29 6.31 -19.98
C VAL A 283 13.35 5.21 -20.44
N LEU A 284 13.53 3.98 -19.98
CA LEU A 284 12.58 2.88 -20.12
C LEU A 284 11.97 2.60 -18.74
N ALA A 285 10.66 2.72 -18.63
CA ALA A 285 9.92 2.34 -17.43
C ALA A 285 9.36 0.93 -17.61
N TYR A 286 9.69 0.05 -16.69
CA TYR A 286 9.09 -1.28 -16.57
C TYR A 286 8.02 -1.26 -15.49
N HIS A 287 6.81 -1.68 -15.82
CA HIS A 287 5.72 -1.80 -14.87
C HIS A 287 5.54 -3.26 -14.45
N THR A 288 5.74 -3.53 -13.16
CA THR A 288 5.84 -4.91 -12.61
C THR A 288 4.50 -5.66 -12.60
N ILE A 289 3.37 -4.95 -12.48
CA ILE A 289 2.03 -5.56 -12.39
C ILE A 289 1.54 -6.01 -13.77
N THR A 290 1.73 -5.18 -14.82
CA THR A 290 1.26 -5.51 -16.17
C THR A 290 2.33 -6.14 -17.05
N ASP A 291 3.56 -6.32 -16.55
CA ASP A 291 4.72 -6.83 -17.30
C ASP A 291 4.92 -6.09 -18.63
N THR A 292 4.91 -4.75 -18.59
CA THR A 292 5.01 -3.90 -19.77
C THR A 292 6.13 -2.89 -19.68
N TRP A 293 6.69 -2.50 -20.85
CA TRP A 293 7.71 -1.48 -20.99
C TRP A 293 7.19 -0.27 -21.71
N VAL A 294 7.55 0.93 -21.21
CA VAL A 294 7.20 2.22 -21.84
C VAL A 294 8.44 3.08 -21.95
N PRO A 295 8.71 3.68 -23.13
CA PRO A 295 9.68 4.76 -23.21
C PRO A 295 9.07 6.02 -22.56
N MET A 296 9.82 6.58 -21.60
CA MET A 296 9.50 7.82 -20.91
C MET A 296 10.32 8.98 -21.47
N ASP A 297 10.35 10.08 -20.74
CA ASP A 297 11.07 11.31 -21.07
C ASP A 297 12.55 11.14 -21.34
N SER A 298 13.19 12.18 -21.88
CA SER A 298 14.60 12.20 -22.27
C SER A 298 15.46 12.78 -21.15
N LEU A 299 16.55 12.06 -20.82
CA LEU A 299 17.57 12.53 -19.89
C LEU A 299 18.40 13.67 -20.53
N PRO A 300 18.85 14.67 -19.75
CA PRO A 300 19.80 15.68 -20.22
C PRO A 300 21.21 15.12 -20.44
N PHE A 301 21.43 13.86 -20.11
CA PHE A 301 22.72 13.16 -20.19
C PHE A 301 22.59 11.77 -20.82
N SER A 302 23.74 11.15 -21.17
CA SER A 302 23.77 9.80 -21.74
C SER A 302 24.77 8.88 -21.02
N HIS A 303 24.89 9.04 -19.70
CA HIS A 303 25.88 8.30 -18.90
C HIS A 303 25.62 6.80 -18.90
N VAL A 304 26.67 6.01 -19.11
CA VAL A 304 26.66 4.56 -18.91
C VAL A 304 27.83 4.16 -18.00
N THR A 305 27.83 2.91 -17.53
CA THR A 305 28.85 2.36 -16.64
C THR A 305 29.07 3.22 -15.39
N THR A 306 27.97 3.58 -14.75
CA THR A 306 27.92 4.37 -13.52
C THR A 306 26.76 3.88 -12.66
N PRO A 307 26.79 4.06 -11.34
CA PRO A 307 25.63 3.80 -10.49
C PRO A 307 24.52 4.85 -10.68
N ALA A 308 23.27 4.44 -10.43
CA ALA A 308 22.20 5.33 -10.04
C ALA A 308 22.03 5.19 -8.52
N VAL A 309 22.06 6.31 -7.82
CA VAL A 309 22.09 6.34 -6.35
C VAL A 309 20.89 7.12 -5.86
N GLN A 310 20.10 6.54 -4.97
CA GLN A 310 19.08 7.29 -4.23
C GLN A 310 19.79 8.10 -3.13
N TRP A 311 19.62 9.42 -3.15
CA TRP A 311 20.18 10.34 -2.19
C TRP A 311 19.13 11.37 -1.79
N GLU A 312 18.70 11.34 -0.54
CA GLU A 312 17.51 12.03 -0.06
C GLU A 312 16.29 11.57 -0.92
N GLU A 313 15.43 12.48 -1.33
CA GLU A 313 14.26 12.19 -2.19
C GLU A 313 14.57 12.28 -3.70
N ALA A 314 15.82 12.06 -4.11
CA ALA A 314 16.25 12.25 -5.48
C ALA A 314 17.16 11.12 -5.97
N VAL A 315 17.20 10.93 -7.28
CA VAL A 315 18.12 10.04 -7.95
C VAL A 315 19.35 10.82 -8.39
N VAL A 316 20.54 10.32 -8.06
CA VAL A 316 21.81 10.93 -8.45
C VAL A 316 22.57 9.98 -9.37
N VAL A 317 23.07 10.53 -10.49
CA VAL A 317 23.93 9.81 -11.42
C VAL A 317 25.30 10.51 -11.42
N PRO A 318 26.30 9.91 -10.76
CA PRO A 318 27.62 10.54 -10.60
C PRO A 318 28.56 10.14 -11.75
N SER A 319 28.97 11.12 -12.54
CA SER A 319 29.94 10.89 -13.62
C SER A 319 29.50 9.78 -14.61
N GLY A 320 30.37 9.22 -15.43
CA GLY A 320 30.09 8.12 -16.34
C GLY A 320 30.64 8.31 -17.74
N GLU A 321 30.51 7.28 -18.55
CA GLU A 321 30.89 7.30 -19.97
C GLU A 321 29.72 7.84 -20.81
N VAL A 322 30.00 8.89 -21.62
CA VAL A 322 28.95 9.54 -22.45
C VAL A 322 29.02 9.07 -23.91
N ARG A 323 30.15 8.63 -24.35
CA ARG A 323 30.45 7.96 -25.64
C ARG A 323 31.69 7.10 -25.47
N PRO A 324 31.92 6.13 -26.34
CA PRO A 324 33.10 5.27 -26.24
C PRO A 324 34.38 6.09 -26.10
N GLY A 325 35.13 5.83 -25.02
CA GLY A 325 36.37 6.54 -24.72
C GLY A 325 36.23 7.92 -24.07
N SER A 326 35.05 8.49 -23.93
CA SER A 326 34.83 9.83 -23.36
C SER A 326 34.00 9.76 -22.09
N ARG A 327 34.48 10.40 -21.01
CA ARG A 327 33.78 10.47 -19.72
C ARG A 327 33.25 11.88 -19.48
N SER A 328 32.31 12.00 -18.54
CA SER A 328 31.80 13.29 -18.07
C SER A 328 31.96 13.37 -16.55
N PRO A 329 32.55 14.46 -16.02
CA PRO A 329 32.65 14.65 -14.58
C PRO A 329 31.33 15.17 -13.96
N ALA A 330 30.29 15.45 -14.78
CA ALA A 330 29.04 16.01 -14.32
C ALA A 330 28.27 15.05 -13.42
N ILE A 331 27.70 15.59 -12.35
CA ILE A 331 26.79 14.89 -11.43
C ILE A 331 25.41 15.44 -11.61
N TYR A 332 24.47 14.58 -11.99
CA TYR A 332 23.09 14.94 -12.19
C TYR A 332 22.22 14.45 -11.04
N ARG A 333 21.35 15.34 -10.57
CA ARG A 333 20.31 15.04 -9.58
C ARG A 333 18.95 15.20 -10.20
N GLY A 334 18.14 14.14 -10.20
CA GLY A 334 16.77 14.08 -10.66
C GLY A 334 15.81 14.08 -9.48
N VAL A 335 15.02 15.13 -9.35
CA VAL A 335 13.96 15.20 -8.35
C VAL A 335 12.66 14.76 -9.01
N PRO A 336 11.90 13.81 -8.40
CA PRO A 336 10.61 13.42 -8.94
C PRO A 336 9.70 14.63 -9.16
N THR A 337 9.06 14.69 -10.33
CA THR A 337 8.07 15.72 -10.62
C THR A 337 6.70 15.19 -10.23
N GLY A 338 6.01 15.92 -9.35
CA GLY A 338 4.64 15.58 -8.98
C GLY A 338 3.67 15.69 -10.17
N PRO A 339 2.52 15.01 -10.11
CA PRO A 339 1.54 15.06 -11.19
C PRO A 339 1.04 16.48 -11.44
N GLU A 340 0.97 16.89 -12.70
CA GLU A 340 0.33 18.13 -13.07
C GLU A 340 -1.18 18.06 -12.80
N SER A 341 -1.72 19.05 -12.11
CA SER A 341 -3.16 19.12 -11.82
C SER A 341 -3.96 19.18 -13.13
N ARG A 342 -4.76 18.12 -13.41
CA ARG A 342 -5.62 18.04 -14.60
C ARG A 342 -7.11 18.17 -14.28
N PHE A 343 -7.47 18.49 -13.02
CA PHE A 343 -8.85 18.36 -12.55
C PHE A 343 -9.84 19.35 -13.20
N GLY A 344 -9.41 20.54 -13.58
CA GLY A 344 -10.21 21.52 -14.33
C GLY A 344 -11.36 22.17 -13.56
N VAL A 345 -11.74 23.39 -13.97
CA VAL A 345 -12.71 24.24 -13.25
C VAL A 345 -14.11 23.60 -13.16
N VAL A 346 -14.58 22.93 -14.21
CA VAL A 346 -15.93 22.30 -14.20
C VAL A 346 -16.02 21.23 -13.14
N ASN A 347 -14.99 20.41 -12.95
CA ASN A 347 -14.94 19.37 -11.93
C ASN A 347 -14.97 19.99 -10.52
N TYR A 348 -14.29 21.12 -10.29
CA TYR A 348 -14.39 21.85 -9.02
C TYR A 348 -15.79 22.40 -8.75
N VAL A 349 -16.47 22.92 -9.78
CA VAL A 349 -17.86 23.41 -9.66
C VAL A 349 -18.79 22.26 -9.27
N VAL A 350 -18.66 21.08 -9.89
CA VAL A 350 -19.45 19.89 -9.54
C VAL A 350 -19.15 19.43 -8.12
N LEU A 351 -17.88 19.42 -7.71
CA LEU A 351 -17.46 19.10 -6.35
C LEU A 351 -18.11 20.02 -5.31
N ILE A 352 -18.05 21.35 -5.54
CA ILE A 352 -18.67 22.34 -4.64
C ILE A 352 -20.20 22.20 -4.61
N ALA A 353 -20.84 21.96 -5.73
CA ALA A 353 -22.28 21.74 -5.81
C ALA A 353 -22.70 20.51 -5.00
N TYR A 354 -21.95 19.42 -5.13
CA TYR A 354 -22.20 18.19 -4.38
C TYR A 354 -22.09 18.41 -2.87
N PHE A 355 -21.02 19.05 -2.41
CA PHE A 355 -20.87 19.38 -0.98
C PHE A 355 -21.94 20.32 -0.46
N THR A 356 -22.40 21.26 -1.30
CA THR A 356 -23.52 22.14 -0.95
C THR A 356 -24.81 21.34 -0.72
N VAL A 357 -25.06 20.30 -1.51
CA VAL A 357 -26.19 19.39 -1.33
C VAL A 357 -26.07 18.65 0.01
N LEU A 358 -24.89 18.10 0.35
CA LEU A 358 -24.68 17.39 1.63
C LEU A 358 -24.92 18.29 2.84
N VAL A 359 -24.34 19.49 2.85
CA VAL A 359 -24.58 20.48 3.92
C VAL A 359 -26.05 20.88 3.98
N GLY A 360 -26.71 21.07 2.83
CA GLY A 360 -28.13 21.35 2.72
C GLY A 360 -28.99 20.25 3.33
N MET A 361 -28.63 18.98 3.16
CA MET A 361 -29.28 17.83 3.82
C MET A 361 -29.12 17.92 5.34
N GLY A 362 -27.92 18.21 5.85
CA GLY A 362 -27.71 18.42 7.29
C GLY A 362 -28.60 19.52 7.87
N VAL A 363 -28.71 20.66 7.19
CA VAL A 363 -29.59 21.76 7.57
C VAL A 363 -31.09 21.36 7.51
N TYR A 364 -31.49 20.57 6.50
CA TYR A 364 -32.86 20.10 6.38
C TYR A 364 -33.25 19.18 7.53
N PHE A 365 -32.42 18.20 7.86
CA PHE A 365 -32.71 17.26 8.94
C PHE A 365 -32.55 17.89 10.32
N SER A 366 -31.73 18.90 10.52
CA SER A 366 -31.57 19.62 11.81
C SER A 366 -32.87 20.15 12.38
N ARG A 367 -33.87 20.36 11.53
CA ARG A 367 -35.21 20.86 11.96
C ARG A 367 -36.08 19.78 12.60
N ARG A 368 -35.64 18.54 12.59
CA ARG A 368 -36.34 17.38 13.15
C ARG A 368 -35.73 16.87 14.44
N GLU A 369 -34.59 17.44 14.85
CA GLU A 369 -33.78 17.02 15.97
C GLU A 369 -34.19 17.75 17.26
N GLU A 370 -35.21 17.22 17.98
CA GLU A 370 -35.73 17.82 19.22
C GLU A 370 -35.19 17.12 20.48
N SER A 371 -34.78 15.83 20.35
CA SER A 371 -34.32 14.97 21.44
C SER A 371 -33.01 14.25 21.11
N THR A 372 -32.38 13.64 22.14
CA THR A 372 -31.24 12.75 21.93
C THR A 372 -31.64 11.47 21.18
N ASP A 373 -32.87 11.02 21.30
CA ASP A 373 -33.42 9.87 20.58
C ASP A 373 -33.53 10.19 19.07
N ASP A 374 -34.05 11.40 18.74
CA ASP A 374 -34.03 11.84 17.35
C ASP A 374 -32.61 11.94 16.81
N TYR A 375 -31.70 12.54 17.56
CA TYR A 375 -30.31 12.77 17.14
C TYR A 375 -29.50 11.48 16.96
N PHE A 376 -29.69 10.46 17.81
CA PHE A 376 -28.94 9.22 17.82
C PHE A 376 -29.65 8.05 17.13
N LEU A 377 -30.98 7.99 17.15
CA LEU A 377 -31.75 6.88 16.59
C LEU A 377 -32.80 7.32 15.56
N ALA A 378 -32.80 8.60 15.17
CA ALA A 378 -33.80 9.18 14.24
C ALA A 378 -35.26 8.92 14.65
N GLY A 379 -35.54 8.72 15.95
CA GLY A 379 -36.85 8.36 16.46
C GLY A 379 -37.44 7.10 15.84
N GLY A 380 -36.64 6.17 15.33
CA GLY A 380 -37.10 4.95 14.66
C GLY A 380 -37.80 5.16 13.30
N ARG A 381 -37.53 6.29 12.62
CA ARG A 381 -38.23 6.69 11.37
C ARG A 381 -37.54 6.25 10.09
N VAL A 382 -36.30 5.72 10.17
CA VAL A 382 -35.52 5.36 8.98
C VAL A 382 -36.10 4.07 8.38
N PRO A 383 -36.49 4.07 7.09
CA PRO A 383 -37.01 2.87 6.46
C PRO A 383 -35.86 1.82 6.28
N TRP A 384 -36.20 0.55 6.38
CA TRP A 384 -35.27 -0.57 6.37
C TRP A 384 -34.30 -0.57 5.18
N TRP A 385 -34.75 -0.19 3.99
CA TRP A 385 -33.91 -0.15 2.81
C TRP A 385 -32.86 0.97 2.88
N ALA A 386 -33.21 2.14 3.43
CA ALA A 386 -32.26 3.24 3.60
C ALA A 386 -31.23 2.90 4.70
N ALA A 387 -31.69 2.30 5.82
CA ALA A 387 -30.80 1.79 6.86
C ALA A 387 -29.83 0.73 6.30
N GLY A 388 -30.33 -0.19 5.46
CA GLY A 388 -29.53 -1.23 4.82
C GLY A 388 -28.51 -0.70 3.83
N ILE A 389 -28.88 0.28 3.01
CA ILE A 389 -27.95 0.98 2.10
C ILE A 389 -26.92 1.77 2.91
N SER A 390 -27.32 2.39 4.02
CA SER A 390 -26.40 3.13 4.89
C SER A 390 -25.40 2.20 5.60
N ILE A 391 -25.86 1.01 6.08
CA ILE A 391 -24.94 -0.03 6.60
C ILE A 391 -23.93 -0.42 5.52
N PHE A 392 -24.39 -0.69 4.30
CA PHE A 392 -23.53 -1.01 3.16
C PHE A 392 -22.56 0.14 2.86
N GLY A 393 -23.03 1.39 2.79
CA GLY A 393 -22.21 2.57 2.54
C GLY A 393 -21.14 2.81 3.61
N THR A 394 -21.47 2.56 4.89
CA THR A 394 -20.53 2.67 6.01
C THR A 394 -19.42 1.63 5.96
N GLN A 395 -19.73 0.43 5.46
CA GLN A 395 -18.75 -0.63 5.23
C GLN A 395 -17.99 -0.42 3.91
N LEU A 396 -18.66 0.09 2.88
CA LEU A 396 -18.06 0.54 1.62
C LEU A 396 -17.49 1.95 1.80
N SER A 397 -16.43 2.07 2.57
CA SER A 397 -15.72 3.34 2.74
C SER A 397 -15.01 3.76 1.45
N ALA A 398 -14.54 5.01 1.37
CA ALA A 398 -13.67 5.48 0.30
C ALA A 398 -12.42 4.59 0.13
N ILE A 399 -11.90 4.07 1.24
CA ILE A 399 -10.78 3.11 1.25
C ILE A 399 -11.18 1.85 0.46
N THR A 400 -12.32 1.23 0.79
CA THR A 400 -12.79 0.02 0.11
C THR A 400 -13.06 0.25 -1.39
N PHE A 401 -13.62 1.43 -1.74
CA PHE A 401 -13.88 1.84 -3.12
C PHE A 401 -12.62 1.93 -3.97
N MET A 402 -11.49 2.29 -3.38
CA MET A 402 -10.19 2.38 -4.05
C MET A 402 -9.38 1.08 -3.90
N ALA A 403 -9.31 0.53 -2.69
CA ALA A 403 -8.45 -0.60 -2.38
C ALA A 403 -8.92 -1.93 -2.99
N ILE A 404 -10.22 -2.20 -3.11
CA ILE A 404 -10.70 -3.45 -3.75
C ILE A 404 -10.34 -3.49 -5.24
N PRO A 405 -10.62 -2.44 -6.05
CA PRO A 405 -10.13 -2.40 -7.43
C PRO A 405 -8.60 -2.47 -7.53
N ALA A 406 -7.87 -1.78 -6.64
CA ALA A 406 -6.41 -1.81 -6.61
C ALA A 406 -5.87 -3.22 -6.30
N GLN A 407 -6.48 -3.92 -5.34
CA GLN A 407 -6.15 -5.31 -5.02
C GLN A 407 -6.41 -6.26 -6.19
N ALA A 408 -7.55 -6.15 -6.86
CA ALA A 408 -7.87 -6.96 -8.04
C ALA A 408 -7.00 -6.60 -9.25
N TYR A 409 -6.60 -5.34 -9.38
CA TYR A 409 -5.64 -4.86 -10.36
C TYR A 409 -4.25 -5.48 -10.13
N GLY A 410 -3.75 -5.44 -8.90
CA GLY A 410 -2.42 -5.97 -8.55
C GLY A 410 -2.37 -7.50 -8.48
N THR A 411 -3.46 -8.15 -8.08
CA THR A 411 -3.50 -9.61 -7.84
C THR A 411 -4.63 -10.30 -8.63
N ASN A 412 -5.55 -10.95 -7.94
CA ASN A 412 -6.64 -11.76 -8.52
C ASN A 412 -7.92 -11.70 -7.66
N TRP A 413 -8.84 -12.67 -7.83
CA TRP A 413 -10.16 -12.67 -7.20
C TRP A 413 -10.25 -13.47 -5.88
N VAL A 414 -9.15 -13.91 -5.26
CA VAL A 414 -9.19 -14.70 -4.02
C VAL A 414 -9.93 -13.94 -2.91
N TYR A 415 -9.74 -12.62 -2.81
CA TYR A 415 -10.40 -11.78 -1.79
C TYR A 415 -11.91 -11.61 -1.99
N ILE A 416 -12.49 -11.98 -3.13
CA ILE A 416 -13.95 -11.90 -3.34
C ILE A 416 -14.69 -12.85 -2.39
N LEU A 417 -14.04 -13.94 -1.95
CA LEU A 417 -14.60 -14.90 -1.01
C LEU A 417 -14.89 -14.25 0.36
N ALA A 418 -14.08 -13.27 0.76
CA ALA A 418 -14.30 -12.52 1.99
C ALA A 418 -15.64 -11.78 1.95
N GLN A 419 -16.01 -11.20 0.80
CA GLN A 419 -17.27 -10.46 0.64
C GLN A 419 -18.50 -11.37 0.72
N ALA A 420 -18.38 -12.62 0.29
CA ALA A 420 -19.48 -13.58 0.34
C ALA A 420 -19.84 -14.00 1.80
N THR A 421 -18.91 -13.88 2.73
CA THR A 421 -19.11 -14.32 4.12
C THR A 421 -20.22 -13.55 4.85
N ILE A 422 -20.54 -12.30 4.42
CA ILE A 422 -21.64 -11.53 5.01
C ILE A 422 -23.00 -12.22 4.84
N VAL A 423 -23.24 -12.86 3.72
CA VAL A 423 -24.47 -13.60 3.46
C VAL A 423 -24.59 -14.81 4.38
N LEU A 424 -23.44 -15.46 4.66
CA LEU A 424 -23.38 -16.64 5.53
C LEU A 424 -23.61 -16.27 6.99
N ILE A 425 -23.10 -15.10 7.44
CA ILE A 425 -23.21 -14.68 8.85
C ILE A 425 -24.49 -13.93 9.15
N ALA A 426 -25.16 -13.31 8.17
CA ALA A 426 -26.37 -12.52 8.36
C ALA A 426 -27.48 -13.27 9.13
N PRO A 427 -27.80 -14.55 8.85
CA PRO A 427 -28.76 -15.29 9.67
C PRO A 427 -28.37 -15.39 11.15
N ALA A 428 -27.06 -15.64 11.43
CA ALA A 428 -26.59 -15.71 12.80
C ALA A 428 -26.77 -14.37 13.52
N ILE A 429 -26.45 -13.26 12.85
CA ILE A 429 -26.63 -11.91 13.40
C ILE A 429 -28.10 -11.66 13.70
N ILE A 430 -29.00 -11.93 12.74
CA ILE A 430 -30.43 -11.64 12.84
C ILE A 430 -31.11 -12.49 13.93
N TYR A 431 -30.79 -13.78 14.02
CA TYR A 431 -31.47 -14.66 14.97
C TYR A 431 -30.77 -14.77 16.33
N LEU A 432 -29.46 -14.52 16.41
CA LEU A 432 -28.70 -14.74 17.65
C LEU A 432 -28.29 -13.44 18.37
N PHE A 433 -28.15 -12.31 17.67
CA PHE A 433 -27.68 -11.05 18.26
C PHE A 433 -28.70 -9.93 18.24
N LEU A 434 -29.34 -9.66 17.10
CA LEU A 434 -30.31 -8.58 16.93
C LEU A 434 -31.42 -8.57 18.00
N PRO A 435 -32.04 -9.71 18.42
CA PRO A 435 -33.11 -9.70 19.43
C PRO A 435 -32.67 -9.13 20.78
N PHE A 436 -31.41 -9.26 21.18
CA PHE A 436 -30.90 -8.68 22.42
C PHE A 436 -30.88 -7.17 22.40
N PHE A 437 -30.44 -6.57 21.29
CA PHE A 437 -30.38 -5.11 21.16
C PHE A 437 -31.79 -4.49 21.07
N ARG A 438 -32.67 -5.10 20.29
CA ARG A 438 -34.04 -4.58 20.08
C ARG A 438 -34.92 -4.73 21.31
N ARG A 439 -34.93 -5.88 21.99
CA ARG A 439 -35.78 -6.14 23.17
C ARG A 439 -35.36 -5.38 24.42
N LEU A 440 -34.04 -5.08 24.53
CA LEU A 440 -33.52 -4.34 25.67
C LEU A 440 -33.66 -2.82 25.51
N HIS A 441 -34.19 -2.33 24.36
CA HIS A 441 -34.34 -0.91 24.04
C HIS A 441 -33.07 -0.13 24.37
N VAL A 442 -31.90 -0.59 23.88
CA VAL A 442 -30.60 0.04 24.10
C VAL A 442 -30.34 1.10 23.04
N THR A 443 -29.68 2.18 23.43
CA THR A 443 -29.13 3.20 22.52
C THR A 443 -27.72 2.83 22.05
N THR A 444 -26.92 2.24 22.96
CA THR A 444 -25.60 1.74 22.63
C THR A 444 -25.53 0.22 22.82
N ALA A 445 -24.70 -0.43 21.97
CA ALA A 445 -24.43 -1.86 22.12
C ALA A 445 -23.88 -2.20 23.53
N TYR A 446 -23.12 -1.28 24.13
CA TYR A 446 -22.43 -1.50 25.41
C TYR A 446 -23.37 -1.47 26.62
N GLU A 447 -24.56 -0.90 26.49
CA GLU A 447 -25.60 -1.01 27.53
C GLU A 447 -25.94 -2.48 27.81
N TYR A 448 -25.95 -3.32 26.76
CA TYR A 448 -26.10 -4.75 26.94
C TYR A 448 -25.00 -5.33 27.85
N LEU A 449 -23.73 -4.95 27.66
CA LEU A 449 -22.64 -5.43 28.53
C LEU A 449 -22.84 -5.02 29.98
N GLY A 450 -23.35 -3.81 30.24
CA GLY A 450 -23.67 -3.34 31.58
C GLY A 450 -24.82 -4.13 32.21
N LYS A 451 -25.88 -4.40 31.44
CA LYS A 451 -27.03 -5.21 31.90
C LYS A 451 -26.62 -6.67 32.13
N ARG A 452 -25.79 -7.23 31.26
CA ARG A 452 -25.34 -8.64 31.31
C ARG A 452 -24.24 -8.89 32.32
N PHE A 453 -23.25 -8.06 32.40
CA PHE A 453 -22.10 -8.18 33.32
C PHE A 453 -22.20 -7.15 34.44
N ASP A 454 -21.53 -6.04 34.28
CA ASP A 454 -21.52 -4.91 35.19
C ASP A 454 -21.06 -3.63 34.47
N ALA A 455 -21.00 -2.53 35.23
CA ALA A 455 -20.61 -1.23 34.75
C ALA A 455 -19.15 -1.21 34.26
N SER A 456 -18.27 -1.97 34.87
CA SER A 456 -16.84 -2.00 34.50
C SER A 456 -16.64 -2.57 33.08
N VAL A 457 -17.37 -3.64 32.74
CA VAL A 457 -17.35 -4.23 31.39
C VAL A 457 -17.98 -3.30 30.36
N ARG A 458 -19.08 -2.58 30.73
CA ARG A 458 -19.68 -1.56 29.87
C ARG A 458 -18.65 -0.45 29.54
N LEU A 459 -18.05 0.14 30.59
CA LEU A 459 -17.06 1.20 30.40
C LEU A 459 -15.82 0.76 29.64
N PHE A 460 -15.35 -0.49 29.88
CA PHE A 460 -14.25 -1.06 29.12
C PHE A 460 -14.61 -1.19 27.63
N GLY A 461 -15.80 -1.75 27.33
CA GLY A 461 -16.25 -1.90 25.95
C GLY A 461 -16.43 -0.55 25.25
N SER A 462 -17.04 0.42 25.92
CA SER A 462 -17.22 1.78 25.41
C SER A 462 -15.88 2.49 25.18
N ALA A 463 -14.93 2.37 26.10
CA ALA A 463 -13.59 2.97 25.97
C ALA A 463 -12.79 2.33 24.82
N ALA A 464 -12.80 1.01 24.71
CA ALA A 464 -12.14 0.30 23.63
C ALA A 464 -12.72 0.69 22.26
N PHE A 465 -14.04 0.83 22.15
CA PHE A 465 -14.69 1.33 20.95
C PHE A 465 -14.30 2.78 20.61
N VAL A 466 -14.29 3.68 21.59
CA VAL A 466 -13.87 5.07 21.38
C VAL A 466 -12.44 5.13 20.86
N LEU A 467 -11.52 4.38 21.46
CA LEU A 467 -10.13 4.31 21.00
C LEU A 467 -10.05 3.76 19.57
N LEU A 468 -10.78 2.67 19.27
CA LEU A 468 -10.86 2.11 17.91
C LEU A 468 -11.33 3.16 16.91
N GLN A 469 -12.37 3.91 17.22
CA GLN A 469 -12.93 4.89 16.30
C GLN A 469 -12.05 6.14 16.14
N LEU A 470 -11.33 6.56 17.19
CA LEU A 470 -10.37 7.67 17.08
C LEU A 470 -9.24 7.36 16.07
N GLY A 471 -8.65 6.17 16.15
CA GLY A 471 -7.66 5.74 15.16
C GLY A 471 -8.26 5.59 13.75
N ARG A 472 -9.46 4.99 13.65
CA ARG A 472 -10.17 4.85 12.38
C ARG A 472 -10.45 6.19 11.71
N MET A 473 -10.91 7.21 12.45
CA MET A 473 -11.20 8.54 11.91
C MET A 473 -9.97 9.18 11.25
N ALA A 474 -8.79 9.05 11.87
CA ALA A 474 -7.55 9.60 11.33
C ALA A 474 -7.17 8.95 9.99
N ILE A 475 -7.23 7.62 9.92
CA ILE A 475 -6.85 6.85 8.72
C ILE A 475 -7.86 7.07 7.58
N VAL A 476 -9.16 7.08 7.90
CA VAL A 476 -10.23 7.20 6.91
C VAL A 476 -10.25 8.56 6.22
N ILE A 477 -9.80 9.63 6.87
CA ILE A 477 -9.68 10.95 6.25
C ILE A 477 -8.38 11.10 5.46
N PHE A 478 -7.31 10.46 5.91
CA PHE A 478 -5.97 10.62 5.34
C PHE A 478 -5.78 9.79 4.05
N LEU A 479 -6.15 8.50 4.06
CA LEU A 479 -5.89 7.58 2.96
C LEU A 479 -6.54 8.00 1.62
N PRO A 480 -7.84 8.38 1.59
CA PRO A 480 -8.44 8.91 0.37
C PRO A 480 -7.83 10.24 -0.07
N ALA A 481 -7.38 11.08 0.87
CA ALA A 481 -6.76 12.35 0.54
C ALA A 481 -5.44 12.17 -0.21
N ILE A 482 -4.61 11.19 0.17
CA ILE A 482 -3.38 10.85 -0.58
C ILE A 482 -3.72 10.44 -2.00
N ALA A 483 -4.58 9.43 -2.17
CA ALA A 483 -4.91 8.87 -3.47
C ALA A 483 -5.54 9.93 -4.39
N LEU A 484 -6.41 10.78 -3.85
CA LEU A 484 -7.02 11.87 -4.60
C LEU A 484 -6.03 12.98 -4.94
N SER A 485 -5.13 13.33 -4.01
CA SER A 485 -4.06 14.29 -4.25
C SER A 485 -3.15 13.82 -5.39
N ALA A 486 -2.70 12.57 -5.32
CA ALA A 486 -1.86 11.96 -6.35
C ALA A 486 -2.53 11.93 -7.73
N ALA A 487 -3.82 11.58 -7.78
CA ALA A 487 -4.54 11.46 -9.05
C ALA A 487 -5.02 12.79 -9.64
N SER A 488 -5.44 13.75 -8.80
CA SER A 488 -6.10 14.99 -9.23
C SER A 488 -5.24 16.25 -9.08
N GLY A 489 -4.13 16.19 -8.35
CA GLY A 489 -3.29 17.33 -7.99
C GLY A 489 -3.94 18.28 -6.95
N ILE A 490 -5.03 17.87 -6.29
CA ILE A 490 -5.61 18.63 -5.19
C ILE A 490 -4.65 18.54 -4.00
N ASN A 491 -4.35 19.68 -3.37
CA ASN A 491 -3.48 19.69 -2.19
C ASN A 491 -4.03 18.80 -1.07
N ILE A 492 -3.22 17.86 -0.56
CA ILE A 492 -3.61 16.87 0.44
C ILE A 492 -4.14 17.52 1.74
N TYR A 493 -3.49 18.59 2.21
CA TYR A 493 -3.89 19.29 3.43
C TYR A 493 -5.25 19.97 3.27
N LEU A 494 -5.50 20.55 2.06
CA LEU A 494 -6.79 21.13 1.72
C LEU A 494 -7.89 20.06 1.65
N ALA A 495 -7.59 18.90 1.06
CA ALA A 495 -8.51 17.76 0.97
C ALA A 495 -8.94 17.29 2.37
N ILE A 496 -7.97 17.02 3.27
CA ILE A 496 -8.21 16.61 4.65
C ILE A 496 -9.03 17.67 5.40
N PHE A 497 -8.65 18.93 5.29
CA PHE A 497 -9.34 20.02 5.97
C PHE A 497 -10.80 20.15 5.52
N LEU A 498 -11.06 20.12 4.20
CA LEU A 498 -12.41 20.19 3.67
C LEU A 498 -13.27 19.01 4.10
N MET A 499 -12.75 17.76 4.01
CA MET A 499 -13.47 16.59 4.48
C MET A 499 -13.83 16.70 5.96
N GLY A 500 -12.87 17.06 6.81
CA GLY A 500 -13.08 17.15 8.24
C GLY A 500 -14.08 18.23 8.65
N VAL A 501 -13.95 19.42 8.09
CA VAL A 501 -14.83 20.57 8.41
C VAL A 501 -16.25 20.34 7.90
N LEU A 502 -16.42 19.92 6.64
CA LEU A 502 -17.74 19.72 6.05
C LEU A 502 -18.48 18.57 6.73
N SER A 503 -17.77 17.44 6.98
CA SER A 503 -18.34 16.31 7.72
C SER A 503 -18.83 16.75 9.12
N THR A 504 -17.98 17.47 9.84
CA THR A 504 -18.35 17.99 11.18
C THR A 504 -19.59 18.87 11.13
N ILE A 505 -19.69 19.80 10.16
CA ILE A 505 -20.81 20.73 10.06
C ILE A 505 -22.16 19.99 9.88
N TYR A 506 -22.25 19.11 8.87
CA TYR A 506 -23.56 18.49 8.62
C TYR A 506 -23.93 17.42 9.64
N THR A 507 -22.94 16.72 10.24
CA THR A 507 -23.19 15.74 11.31
C THR A 507 -23.69 16.41 12.60
N VAL A 508 -23.08 17.52 13.00
CA VAL A 508 -23.50 18.30 14.17
C VAL A 508 -24.91 18.85 13.99
N LEU A 509 -25.29 19.21 12.76
CA LEU A 509 -26.61 19.76 12.46
C LEU A 509 -27.68 18.69 12.39
N GLY A 510 -27.48 17.62 11.64
CA GLY A 510 -28.54 16.71 11.24
C GLY A 510 -28.50 15.29 11.85
N GLY A 511 -27.62 15.02 12.82
CA GLY A 511 -27.56 13.74 13.54
C GLY A 511 -27.52 12.51 12.62
N ILE A 512 -28.01 11.37 13.12
CA ILE A 512 -27.97 10.09 12.39
C ILE A 512 -28.89 10.06 11.15
N GLU A 513 -30.00 10.83 11.13
CA GLU A 513 -30.91 10.85 9.98
C GLU A 513 -30.21 11.47 8.75
N ALA A 514 -29.44 12.56 8.93
CA ALA A 514 -28.64 13.16 7.87
C ALA A 514 -27.53 12.20 7.39
N VAL A 515 -26.87 11.50 8.31
CA VAL A 515 -25.84 10.51 7.99
C VAL A 515 -26.41 9.39 7.11
N VAL A 516 -27.55 8.80 7.49
CA VAL A 516 -28.17 7.71 6.70
C VAL A 516 -28.53 8.15 5.29
N TRP A 517 -29.14 9.33 5.12
CA TRP A 517 -29.54 9.80 3.80
C TRP A 517 -28.37 10.28 2.94
N SER A 518 -27.31 10.84 3.55
CA SER A 518 -26.08 11.11 2.81
C SER A 518 -25.40 9.83 2.32
N ASP A 519 -25.39 8.76 3.13
CA ASP A 519 -24.88 7.45 2.72
C ASP A 519 -25.62 6.89 1.51
N VAL A 520 -26.97 7.00 1.49
CA VAL A 520 -27.79 6.55 0.35
C VAL A 520 -27.38 7.29 -0.94
N LEU A 521 -27.22 8.62 -0.89
CA LEU A 521 -26.81 9.41 -2.04
C LEU A 521 -25.41 8.98 -2.51
N GLN A 522 -24.48 8.80 -1.58
CA GLN A 522 -23.10 8.42 -1.87
C GLN A 522 -23.01 7.05 -2.52
N VAL A 523 -23.72 6.04 -2.00
CA VAL A 523 -23.75 4.70 -2.57
C VAL A 523 -24.25 4.74 -4.02
N VAL A 524 -25.30 5.53 -4.31
CA VAL A 524 -25.80 5.68 -5.69
C VAL A 524 -24.74 6.29 -6.61
N VAL A 525 -24.04 7.34 -6.19
CA VAL A 525 -23.02 8.01 -6.98
C VAL A 525 -21.81 7.08 -7.20
N LEU A 526 -21.32 6.43 -6.14
CA LEU A 526 -20.14 5.56 -6.21
C LEU A 526 -20.41 4.31 -7.06
N MET A 527 -21.52 3.62 -6.82
CA MET A 527 -21.87 2.42 -7.59
C MET A 527 -22.17 2.75 -9.05
N GLY A 528 -22.91 3.84 -9.29
CA GLY A 528 -23.15 4.35 -10.65
C GLY A 528 -21.87 4.67 -11.38
N GLY A 529 -20.93 5.31 -10.70
CA GLY A 529 -19.62 5.65 -11.23
C GLY A 529 -18.73 4.43 -11.50
N ALA A 530 -18.71 3.45 -10.60
CA ALA A 530 -17.96 2.21 -10.80
C ALA A 530 -18.48 1.43 -12.02
N ILE A 531 -19.80 1.32 -12.17
CA ILE A 531 -20.45 0.66 -13.32
C ILE A 531 -20.15 1.44 -14.61
N LEU A 532 -20.24 2.77 -14.57
CA LEU A 532 -19.91 3.61 -15.73
C LEU A 532 -18.44 3.46 -16.14
N SER A 533 -17.52 3.45 -15.17
CA SER A 533 -16.09 3.24 -15.43
C SER A 533 -15.82 1.90 -16.08
N LEU A 534 -16.42 0.82 -15.54
CA LEU A 534 -16.33 -0.52 -16.12
C LEU A 534 -16.87 -0.56 -17.55
N GLY A 535 -18.01 0.11 -17.81
CA GLY A 535 -18.59 0.26 -19.14
C GLY A 535 -17.68 1.03 -20.10
N THR A 536 -17.06 2.10 -19.63
CA THR A 536 -16.12 2.93 -20.41
C THR A 536 -14.88 2.14 -20.79
N ILE A 537 -14.29 1.40 -19.84
CA ILE A 537 -13.14 0.53 -20.11
C ILE A 537 -13.51 -0.53 -21.16
N GLY A 538 -14.61 -1.27 -20.93
CA GLY A 538 -15.05 -2.31 -21.86
C GLY A 538 -15.32 -1.79 -23.26
N ALA A 539 -15.81 -0.56 -23.40
CA ALA A 539 -16.04 0.08 -24.70
C ALA A 539 -14.76 0.58 -25.39
N SER A 540 -13.71 0.89 -24.63
CA SER A 540 -12.44 1.45 -25.16
C SER A 540 -11.44 0.39 -25.62
N LEU A 541 -11.60 -0.86 -25.17
CA LEU A 541 -10.67 -1.96 -25.48
C LEU A 541 -10.98 -2.63 -26.82
N GLU A 542 -9.94 -3.10 -27.50
CA GLU A 542 -10.09 -3.93 -28.69
C GLU A 542 -10.82 -5.25 -28.36
N GLY A 543 -11.88 -5.57 -29.10
CA GLY A 543 -12.75 -6.72 -28.82
C GLY A 543 -13.76 -6.48 -27.69
N GLY A 544 -13.86 -5.27 -27.13
CA GLY A 544 -14.82 -4.91 -26.12
C GLY A 544 -14.72 -5.76 -24.84
N PHE A 545 -15.87 -6.06 -24.23
CA PHE A 545 -15.90 -6.95 -23.05
C PHE A 545 -15.40 -8.37 -23.32
N GLY A 546 -15.53 -8.87 -24.57
CA GLY A 546 -14.97 -10.17 -24.95
C GLY A 546 -13.44 -10.18 -24.91
N GLY A 547 -12.81 -9.14 -25.45
CA GLY A 547 -11.35 -8.95 -25.38
C GLY A 547 -10.87 -8.81 -23.94
N LEU A 548 -11.56 -7.98 -23.13
CA LEU A 548 -11.27 -7.83 -21.71
C LEU A 548 -11.25 -9.18 -20.99
N MET A 549 -12.30 -10.00 -21.15
CA MET A 549 -12.40 -11.30 -20.49
C MET A 549 -11.31 -12.26 -20.94
N ALA A 550 -10.96 -12.26 -22.24
CA ALA A 550 -9.93 -13.13 -22.80
C ALA A 550 -8.54 -12.78 -22.25
N THR A 551 -8.18 -11.49 -22.24
CA THR A 551 -6.91 -11.01 -21.71
C THR A 551 -6.81 -11.25 -20.20
N ALA A 552 -7.86 -10.93 -19.44
CA ALA A 552 -7.88 -11.17 -18.00
C ALA A 552 -7.73 -12.66 -17.65
N ALA A 553 -8.35 -13.55 -18.42
CA ALA A 553 -8.23 -14.99 -18.24
C ALA A 553 -6.81 -15.51 -18.59
N ALA A 554 -6.17 -14.93 -19.60
CA ALA A 554 -4.79 -15.28 -19.97
C ALA A 554 -3.77 -14.93 -18.86
N HIS A 555 -4.08 -13.89 -18.06
CA HIS A 555 -3.26 -13.47 -16.92
C HIS A 555 -3.73 -14.02 -15.56
N ASP A 556 -4.57 -15.06 -15.55
CA ASP A 556 -5.12 -15.72 -14.35
C ASP A 556 -5.80 -14.74 -13.35
N LYS A 557 -6.33 -13.62 -13.85
CA LYS A 557 -6.97 -12.59 -12.99
C LYS A 557 -8.22 -13.10 -12.29
N PHE A 558 -8.89 -14.13 -12.80
CA PHE A 558 -10.09 -14.74 -12.22
C PHE A 558 -9.77 -15.87 -11.22
N HIS A 559 -8.48 -16.08 -10.89
CA HIS A 559 -8.13 -17.03 -9.85
C HIS A 559 -8.80 -16.68 -8.53
N THR A 560 -9.66 -17.60 -8.04
CA THR A 560 -10.52 -17.34 -6.87
C THR A 560 -10.24 -18.29 -5.71
N PHE A 561 -9.75 -19.49 -5.96
CA PHE A 561 -9.65 -20.53 -4.96
C PHE A 561 -8.20 -21.00 -4.75
N ASN A 562 -7.59 -20.53 -3.66
CA ASN A 562 -6.30 -21.03 -3.19
C ASN A 562 -6.51 -22.13 -2.14
N TRP A 563 -6.28 -23.39 -2.50
CA TRP A 563 -6.52 -24.56 -1.66
C TRP A 563 -5.29 -24.98 -0.81
N THR A 564 -4.28 -24.13 -0.70
CA THR A 564 -3.14 -24.42 0.18
C THR A 564 -3.59 -24.58 1.63
N ARG A 565 -2.81 -25.35 2.43
CA ARG A 565 -3.07 -25.54 3.87
C ARG A 565 -2.26 -24.58 4.73
N ASP A 566 -1.78 -23.54 4.14
CA ASP A 566 -0.94 -22.55 4.80
C ASP A 566 -1.80 -21.45 5.44
N TRP A 567 -1.54 -21.11 6.69
CA TRP A 567 -2.21 -20.04 7.43
C TRP A 567 -1.56 -18.66 7.25
N THR A 568 -0.43 -18.60 6.56
CA THR A 568 0.29 -17.36 6.26
C THR A 568 -0.18 -16.75 4.93
N THR A 569 -0.92 -17.52 4.12
CA THR A 569 -1.38 -17.15 2.80
C THR A 569 -2.89 -16.92 2.73
N THR A 570 -3.37 -16.40 1.61
CA THR A 570 -4.80 -16.21 1.31
C THR A 570 -5.51 -17.52 0.93
N ALA A 571 -5.25 -18.62 1.65
CA ALA A 571 -5.98 -19.86 1.44
C ALA A 571 -7.49 -19.70 1.65
N VAL A 572 -8.32 -20.41 0.90
CA VAL A 572 -9.79 -20.34 0.97
C VAL A 572 -10.30 -20.43 2.41
N TRP A 573 -9.77 -21.34 3.20
CA TRP A 573 -10.21 -21.52 4.59
C TRP A 573 -9.76 -20.36 5.48
N VAL A 574 -8.59 -19.74 5.24
CA VAL A 574 -8.12 -18.54 5.95
C VAL A 574 -9.05 -17.36 5.68
N VAL A 575 -9.35 -17.14 4.41
CA VAL A 575 -10.21 -16.02 3.98
C VAL A 575 -11.65 -16.23 4.47
N VAL A 576 -12.23 -17.42 4.26
CA VAL A 576 -13.65 -17.66 4.58
C VAL A 576 -13.87 -17.76 6.08
N ILE A 577 -13.10 -18.57 6.81
CA ILE A 577 -13.30 -18.76 8.25
C ILE A 577 -12.89 -17.47 8.99
N GLY A 578 -11.77 -16.89 8.63
CA GLY A 578 -11.29 -15.67 9.23
C GLY A 578 -12.29 -14.53 9.07
N ASN A 579 -12.75 -14.27 7.87
CA ASN A 579 -13.68 -13.19 7.62
C ASN A 579 -15.11 -13.47 8.12
N LEU A 580 -15.53 -14.74 8.18
CA LEU A 580 -16.82 -15.11 8.79
C LEU A 580 -16.84 -14.69 10.27
N LEU A 581 -15.77 -14.93 11.01
CA LEU A 581 -15.65 -14.52 12.41
C LEU A 581 -15.42 -13.01 12.56
N ALA A 582 -14.61 -12.42 11.69
CA ALA A 582 -14.38 -10.98 11.69
C ALA A 582 -15.67 -10.17 11.43
N ASN A 583 -16.58 -10.68 10.58
CA ASN A 583 -17.88 -10.05 10.33
C ASN A 583 -18.83 -10.04 11.54
N LEU A 584 -18.53 -10.75 12.63
CA LEU A 584 -19.27 -10.57 13.87
C LEU A 584 -19.01 -9.21 14.50
N VAL A 585 -17.81 -8.65 14.33
CA VAL A 585 -17.41 -7.38 14.97
C VAL A 585 -18.33 -6.23 14.58
N PRO A 586 -18.53 -5.90 13.28
CA PRO A 586 -19.34 -4.75 12.88
C PRO A 586 -20.80 -4.87 13.35
N TYR A 587 -21.39 -6.05 13.40
CA TYR A 587 -22.81 -6.21 13.73
C TYR A 587 -23.09 -6.44 15.20
N THR A 588 -22.08 -6.65 16.02
CA THR A 588 -22.27 -6.92 17.46
C THR A 588 -21.59 -5.90 18.36
N ALA A 589 -20.44 -5.41 17.96
CA ALA A 589 -19.56 -4.61 18.79
C ALA A 589 -19.26 -3.21 18.24
N ASP A 590 -19.49 -2.96 16.95
CA ASP A 590 -19.30 -1.65 16.35
C ASP A 590 -20.61 -0.84 16.38
N GLN A 591 -20.64 0.19 17.23
CA GLN A 591 -21.80 1.07 17.36
C GLN A 591 -22.15 1.76 16.03
N THR A 592 -21.21 1.96 15.11
CA THR A 592 -21.50 2.60 13.82
C THR A 592 -22.52 1.80 12.99
N VAL A 593 -22.47 0.47 13.04
CA VAL A 593 -23.38 -0.43 12.35
C VAL A 593 -24.62 -0.74 13.22
N VAL A 594 -24.39 -1.04 14.51
CA VAL A 594 -25.47 -1.34 15.47
C VAL A 594 -26.49 -0.19 15.51
N GLN A 595 -26.04 1.04 15.59
CA GLN A 595 -26.87 2.22 15.64
C GLN A 595 -27.79 2.31 14.41
N ARG A 596 -27.34 1.97 13.21
CA ARG A 596 -28.12 2.05 11.97
C ARG A 596 -29.32 1.11 11.94
N TYR A 597 -29.14 -0.17 12.28
CA TYR A 597 -30.32 -1.06 12.31
C TYR A 597 -31.24 -0.76 13.50
N LEU A 598 -30.78 -0.03 14.53
CA LEU A 598 -31.63 0.48 15.62
C LEU A 598 -32.45 1.70 15.21
N THR A 599 -32.13 2.43 14.13
CA THR A 599 -32.91 3.56 13.61
C THR A 599 -34.22 3.13 12.93
N THR A 600 -34.43 1.84 12.70
CA THR A 600 -35.65 1.29 12.08
C THR A 600 -36.79 1.11 13.13
N SER A 601 -38.00 0.98 12.65
CA SER A 601 -39.20 0.97 13.52
C SER A 601 -39.28 -0.27 14.43
N ASP A 602 -38.92 -1.45 13.93
CA ASP A 602 -39.10 -2.72 14.62
C ASP A 602 -37.98 -3.75 14.30
N GLU A 603 -38.03 -4.93 14.97
CA GLU A 603 -37.02 -6.02 14.79
C GLU A 603 -37.06 -6.58 13.37
N LYS A 604 -38.21 -6.61 12.70
CA LYS A 604 -38.35 -7.10 11.32
C LYS A 604 -37.65 -6.17 10.32
N GLU A 605 -37.90 -4.87 10.45
CA GLU A 605 -37.23 -3.87 9.61
C GLU A 605 -35.72 -3.83 9.85
N ALA A 606 -35.26 -3.99 11.10
CA ALA A 606 -33.87 -4.14 11.42
C ALA A 606 -33.24 -5.38 10.74
N ALA A 607 -33.94 -6.52 10.76
CA ALA A 607 -33.50 -7.73 10.03
C ALA A 607 -33.48 -7.51 8.53
N GLN A 608 -34.47 -6.81 7.97
CA GLN A 608 -34.48 -6.47 6.53
C GLN A 608 -33.33 -5.54 6.15
N SER A 609 -32.93 -4.60 7.00
CA SER A 609 -31.78 -3.73 6.73
C SER A 609 -30.47 -4.52 6.66
N ILE A 610 -30.26 -5.50 7.53
CA ILE A 610 -29.09 -6.40 7.51
C ILE A 610 -29.07 -7.24 6.22
N TRP A 611 -30.22 -7.79 5.82
CA TRP A 611 -30.36 -8.52 4.56
C TRP A 611 -30.13 -7.64 3.33
N THR A 612 -30.59 -6.38 3.37
CA THR A 612 -30.34 -5.41 2.27
C THR A 612 -28.86 -5.18 2.08
N ASN A 613 -28.11 -4.96 3.18
CA ASN A 613 -26.67 -4.84 3.11
C ASN A 613 -26.02 -6.10 2.53
N ALA A 614 -26.38 -7.28 3.03
CA ALA A 614 -25.81 -8.55 2.52
C ALA A 614 -26.12 -8.77 1.03
N ALA A 615 -27.32 -8.42 0.58
CA ALA A 615 -27.74 -8.53 -0.82
C ALA A 615 -27.00 -7.54 -1.74
N LEU A 616 -26.69 -6.35 -1.26
CA LEU A 616 -25.94 -5.34 -2.02
C LEU A 616 -24.45 -5.65 -2.11
N THR A 617 -23.86 -6.28 -1.08
CA THR A 617 -22.44 -6.58 -1.03
C THR A 617 -21.98 -7.51 -2.16
N ILE A 618 -22.80 -8.51 -2.54
CA ILE A 618 -22.42 -9.47 -3.59
C ILE A 618 -22.29 -8.81 -4.96
N PRO A 619 -23.30 -8.13 -5.53
CA PRO A 619 -23.15 -7.48 -6.82
C PRO A 619 -22.08 -6.39 -6.80
N ALA A 620 -21.94 -5.66 -5.69
CA ALA A 620 -20.89 -4.66 -5.53
C ALA A 620 -19.48 -5.28 -5.59
N ALA A 621 -19.28 -6.45 -4.96
CA ALA A 621 -18.02 -7.17 -5.05
C ALA A 621 -17.66 -7.51 -6.51
N PHE A 622 -18.60 -8.05 -7.29
CA PHE A 622 -18.37 -8.32 -8.70
C PHE A 622 -18.05 -7.06 -9.53
N VAL A 623 -18.69 -5.92 -9.22
CA VAL A 623 -18.41 -4.65 -9.88
C VAL A 623 -16.99 -4.19 -9.55
N PHE A 624 -16.57 -4.21 -8.28
CA PHE A 624 -15.24 -3.70 -7.89
C PHE A 624 -14.10 -4.61 -8.30
N PHE A 625 -14.23 -5.94 -8.14
CA PHE A 625 -13.23 -6.87 -8.63
C PHE A 625 -13.17 -6.87 -10.16
N GLY A 626 -14.32 -6.80 -10.84
CA GLY A 626 -14.39 -6.63 -12.29
C GLY A 626 -13.75 -5.33 -12.76
N LEU A 627 -13.95 -4.23 -12.03
CA LEU A 627 -13.33 -2.94 -12.31
C LEU A 627 -11.80 -3.00 -12.17
N GLY A 628 -11.26 -3.60 -11.09
CA GLY A 628 -9.81 -3.76 -10.92
C GLY A 628 -9.20 -4.61 -12.04
N THR A 629 -9.87 -5.71 -12.40
CA THR A 629 -9.47 -6.54 -13.55
C THR A 629 -9.52 -5.75 -14.86
N ALA A 630 -10.56 -4.94 -15.06
CA ALA A 630 -10.69 -4.11 -16.26
C ALA A 630 -9.62 -3.03 -16.34
N LEU A 631 -9.27 -2.41 -15.21
CA LEU A 631 -8.15 -1.46 -15.11
C LEU A 631 -6.81 -2.12 -15.45
N PHE A 632 -6.59 -3.37 -15.03
CA PHE A 632 -5.40 -4.13 -15.42
C PHE A 632 -5.30 -4.25 -16.94
N VAL A 633 -6.35 -4.73 -17.59
CA VAL A 633 -6.38 -4.89 -19.07
C VAL A 633 -6.26 -3.55 -19.79
N PHE A 634 -6.89 -2.49 -19.23
CA PHE A 634 -6.80 -1.14 -19.80
C PHE A 634 -5.37 -0.62 -19.77
N TYR A 635 -4.68 -0.71 -18.65
CA TYR A 635 -3.31 -0.20 -18.52
C TYR A 635 -2.26 -1.12 -19.14
N GLU A 636 -2.52 -2.41 -19.27
CA GLU A 636 -1.71 -3.30 -20.11
C GLU A 636 -1.75 -2.87 -21.58
N ALA A 637 -2.94 -2.54 -22.09
CA ALA A 637 -3.11 -2.03 -23.46
C ALA A 637 -2.62 -0.58 -23.65
N ASN A 638 -2.62 0.22 -22.58
CA ASN A 638 -2.27 1.65 -22.59
C ASN A 638 -1.23 2.00 -21.51
N PRO A 639 -0.05 1.35 -21.50
CA PRO A 639 0.92 1.52 -20.42
C PRO A 639 1.45 2.95 -20.29
N GLY A 640 1.46 3.75 -21.37
CA GLY A 640 1.85 5.16 -21.32
C GLY A 640 0.84 6.10 -20.64
N ALA A 641 -0.33 5.60 -20.23
CA ALA A 641 -1.31 6.36 -19.45
C ALA A 641 -1.09 6.23 -17.93
N LEU A 642 -0.18 5.32 -17.50
CA LEU A 642 0.20 5.21 -16.10
C LEU A 642 1.14 6.33 -15.68
N ASP A 643 0.96 6.82 -14.47
CA ASP A 643 1.93 7.68 -13.80
C ASP A 643 2.85 6.79 -12.96
N PRO A 644 4.15 6.74 -13.24
CA PRO A 644 5.07 5.87 -12.51
C PRO A 644 5.22 6.18 -11.02
N ALA A 645 4.96 7.42 -10.60
CA ALA A 645 5.01 7.83 -9.19
C ALA A 645 3.79 7.38 -8.39
N LEU A 646 2.75 6.86 -9.06
CA LEU A 646 1.47 6.60 -8.44
C LEU A 646 1.50 5.36 -7.55
N GLN A 647 0.88 5.46 -6.38
CA GLN A 647 0.57 4.30 -5.55
C GLN A 647 -0.57 3.48 -6.18
N THR A 648 -0.54 2.17 -6.01
CA THR A 648 -1.53 1.26 -6.60
C THR A 648 -2.97 1.60 -6.19
N ASP A 649 -3.17 2.06 -4.95
CA ASP A 649 -4.49 2.48 -4.46
C ASP A 649 -5.07 3.70 -5.22
N ALA A 650 -4.24 4.49 -5.87
CA ALA A 650 -4.66 5.63 -6.68
C ALA A 650 -4.97 5.27 -8.15
N ILE A 651 -4.85 4.00 -8.56
CA ILE A 651 -5.05 3.57 -9.96
C ILE A 651 -6.45 3.90 -10.47
N PHE A 652 -7.49 3.67 -9.66
CA PHE A 652 -8.86 3.98 -10.04
C PHE A 652 -9.15 5.49 -10.02
N PRO A 653 -8.78 6.28 -8.99
CA PRO A 653 -8.79 7.74 -9.05
C PRO A 653 -8.07 8.32 -10.28
N LEU A 654 -6.90 7.80 -10.66
CA LEU A 654 -6.19 8.21 -11.88
C LEU A 654 -7.06 8.00 -13.13
N PHE A 655 -7.64 6.81 -13.28
CA PHE A 655 -8.55 6.50 -14.38
C PHE A 655 -9.74 7.47 -14.44
N ILE A 656 -10.36 7.77 -13.30
CA ILE A 656 -11.48 8.72 -13.19
C ILE A 656 -11.09 10.09 -13.74
N VAL A 657 -9.92 10.60 -13.32
CA VAL A 657 -9.46 11.94 -13.71
C VAL A 657 -9.04 12.02 -15.17
N GLN A 658 -8.39 10.98 -15.70
CA GLN A 658 -7.80 10.99 -17.03
C GLN A 658 -8.76 10.54 -18.15
N GLN A 659 -9.65 9.59 -17.87
CA GLN A 659 -10.39 8.87 -18.91
C GLN A 659 -11.88 9.18 -18.91
N LEU A 660 -12.47 9.63 -17.80
CA LEU A 660 -13.89 9.94 -17.76
C LEU A 660 -14.20 11.37 -18.23
N PRO A 661 -15.40 11.59 -18.78
CA PRO A 661 -15.82 12.93 -19.21
C PRO A 661 -15.81 13.95 -18.08
N VAL A 662 -15.44 15.18 -18.43
CA VAL A 662 -15.45 16.32 -17.50
C VAL A 662 -16.84 16.49 -16.88
N GLY A 663 -16.91 16.75 -15.59
CA GLY A 663 -18.12 16.80 -14.78
C GLY A 663 -18.47 15.44 -14.16
N ILE A 664 -18.40 14.34 -14.90
CA ILE A 664 -18.53 12.99 -14.34
C ILE A 664 -17.32 12.69 -13.46
N SER A 665 -16.11 13.00 -13.91
CA SER A 665 -14.89 12.91 -13.09
C SER A 665 -15.04 13.72 -11.80
N GLY A 666 -15.56 14.96 -11.89
CA GLY A 666 -15.83 15.81 -10.73
C GLY A 666 -16.83 15.20 -9.76
N LEU A 667 -17.92 14.60 -10.27
CA LEU A 667 -18.94 13.94 -9.44
C LEU A 667 -18.39 12.69 -8.72
N LEU A 668 -17.59 11.88 -9.42
CA LEU A 668 -16.99 10.69 -8.82
C LEU A 668 -15.94 11.03 -7.77
N ILE A 669 -15.09 11.99 -8.05
CA ILE A 669 -14.13 12.50 -7.04
C ILE A 669 -14.90 13.06 -5.83
N ALA A 670 -15.98 13.83 -6.06
CA ALA A 670 -16.86 14.30 -4.97
C ALA A 670 -17.47 13.12 -4.18
N GLY A 671 -17.86 12.04 -4.87
CA GLY A 671 -18.35 10.82 -4.27
C GLY A 671 -17.31 10.13 -3.38
N ILE A 672 -16.04 10.07 -3.81
CA ILE A 672 -14.94 9.50 -3.01
C ILE A 672 -14.71 10.35 -1.75
N PHE A 673 -14.66 11.68 -1.88
CA PHE A 673 -14.60 12.57 -0.73
C PHE A 673 -15.75 12.33 0.23
N ALA A 674 -16.97 12.24 -0.30
CA ALA A 674 -18.15 12.04 0.50
C ALA A 674 -18.16 10.68 1.19
N ALA A 675 -17.66 9.61 0.57
CA ALA A 675 -17.51 8.29 1.20
C ALA A 675 -16.49 8.30 2.35
N ALA A 676 -15.42 9.08 2.26
CA ALA A 676 -14.51 9.33 3.37
C ALA A 676 -15.23 10.08 4.50
N MET A 677 -15.99 11.12 4.15
CA MET A 677 -16.78 11.91 5.09
C MET A 677 -17.85 11.06 5.78
N SER A 678 -18.53 10.14 5.08
CA SER A 678 -19.53 9.21 5.66
C SER A 678 -18.93 8.28 6.71
N SER A 679 -17.72 7.78 6.50
CA SER A 679 -17.05 6.98 7.51
C SER A 679 -16.63 7.82 8.72
N LEU A 680 -16.28 9.08 8.50
CA LEU A 680 -15.92 10.04 9.54
C LEU A 680 -17.14 10.44 10.37
N ASP A 681 -18.25 10.84 9.74
CA ASP A 681 -19.47 11.26 10.41
C ASP A 681 -20.12 10.13 11.20
N SER A 682 -20.08 8.92 10.65
CA SER A 682 -20.53 7.70 11.32
C SER A 682 -19.77 7.45 12.62
N SER A 683 -18.44 7.59 12.56
CA SER A 683 -17.56 7.45 13.72
C SER A 683 -17.81 8.56 14.73
N MET A 684 -17.92 9.83 14.30
CA MET A 684 -18.21 10.96 15.17
C MET A 684 -19.56 10.82 15.88
N ASN A 685 -20.61 10.49 15.13
CA ASN A 685 -21.95 10.33 15.70
C ASN A 685 -22.01 9.17 16.70
N SER A 686 -21.43 8.02 16.36
CA SER A 686 -21.42 6.84 17.22
C SER A 686 -20.58 7.04 18.48
N VAL A 687 -19.40 7.69 18.37
CA VAL A 687 -18.60 8.03 19.55
C VAL A 687 -19.30 9.06 20.43
N ALA A 688 -19.98 10.06 19.85
CA ALA A 688 -20.77 11.02 20.60
C ALA A 688 -21.94 10.33 21.32
N THR A 689 -22.60 9.35 20.67
CA THR A 689 -23.66 8.53 21.28
C THR A 689 -23.12 7.79 22.51
N VAL A 690 -22.01 7.09 22.36
CA VAL A 690 -21.35 6.35 23.46
C VAL A 690 -20.89 7.30 24.57
N ALA A 691 -20.30 8.45 24.21
CA ALA A 691 -19.82 9.41 25.19
C ALA A 691 -20.96 10.01 26.05
N VAL A 692 -22.09 10.32 25.44
CA VAL A 692 -23.26 10.85 26.16
C VAL A 692 -23.96 9.75 26.95
N THR A 693 -24.22 8.58 26.36
CA THR A 693 -25.03 7.52 26.94
C THR A 693 -24.26 6.71 27.99
N ASP A 694 -22.97 6.41 27.75
CA ASP A 694 -22.19 5.49 28.59
C ASP A 694 -21.28 6.19 29.59
N PHE A 695 -20.77 7.41 29.28
CA PHE A 695 -19.88 8.15 30.19
C PHE A 695 -20.59 9.33 30.87
N TYR A 696 -21.24 10.23 30.12
CA TYR A 696 -21.85 11.44 30.74
C TYR A 696 -23.00 11.09 31.65
N HIS A 697 -23.89 10.19 31.25
CA HIS A 697 -25.02 9.73 32.07
C HIS A 697 -24.60 9.04 33.39
N TRP A 698 -23.36 8.52 33.44
CA TRP A 698 -22.79 7.96 34.66
C TRP A 698 -22.49 9.02 35.72
N PHE A 699 -22.07 10.20 35.28
CA PHE A 699 -21.71 11.29 36.18
C PHE A 699 -22.95 12.15 36.53
N GLU A 700 -23.93 12.24 35.67
CA GLU A 700 -25.09 13.14 35.84
C GLU A 700 -26.35 12.49 35.23
N THR A 701 -27.05 11.72 36.10
CA THR A 701 -28.22 10.93 35.73
C THR A 701 -29.47 11.78 35.43
N ASP A 702 -29.60 12.97 35.99
CA ASP A 702 -30.80 13.82 35.94
C ASP A 702 -30.67 15.06 35.05
N SER A 703 -29.71 15.06 34.12
CA SER A 703 -29.52 16.21 33.23
C SER A 703 -30.69 16.40 32.24
N PRO A 704 -31.13 17.66 32.02
CA PRO A 704 -32.19 17.96 31.06
C PRO A 704 -31.80 17.50 29.63
N GLU A 705 -32.81 17.06 28.86
CA GLU A 705 -32.67 16.57 27.49
C GLU A 705 -31.90 17.54 26.59
N GLN A 706 -32.20 18.82 26.67
CA GLN A 706 -31.52 19.88 25.90
C GLN A 706 -30.01 20.01 26.25
N VAL A 707 -29.65 19.71 27.50
CA VAL A 707 -28.22 19.73 27.92
C VAL A 707 -27.50 18.54 27.28
N ARG A 708 -28.11 17.35 27.30
CA ARG A 708 -27.56 16.15 26.68
C ARG A 708 -27.38 16.32 25.17
N LEU A 709 -28.36 16.87 24.47
CA LEU A 709 -28.31 17.15 23.05
C LEU A 709 -27.21 18.18 22.72
N ARG A 710 -27.10 19.23 23.56
CA ARG A 710 -26.00 20.22 23.38
C ARG A 710 -24.62 19.61 23.63
N MET A 711 -24.49 18.73 24.63
CA MET A 711 -23.29 17.99 24.92
C MET A 711 -22.90 17.09 23.74
N ALA A 712 -23.86 16.34 23.16
CA ALA A 712 -23.65 15.50 21.98
C ALA A 712 -23.07 16.32 20.82
N ARG A 713 -23.65 17.48 20.53
CA ARG A 713 -23.16 18.37 19.46
C ARG A 713 -21.74 18.88 19.72
N TRP A 714 -21.41 19.28 20.95
CA TRP A 714 -20.07 19.74 21.28
C TRP A 714 -19.03 18.62 21.24
N ILE A 715 -19.39 17.41 21.66
CA ILE A 715 -18.53 16.24 21.54
C ILE A 715 -18.26 15.95 20.06
N THR A 716 -19.30 16.00 19.21
CA THR A 716 -19.13 15.79 17.75
C THR A 716 -18.21 16.85 17.14
N VAL A 717 -18.30 18.12 17.54
CA VAL A 717 -17.34 19.17 17.11
C VAL A 717 -15.93 18.83 17.54
N GLY A 718 -15.73 18.47 18.81
CA GLY A 718 -14.43 18.10 19.36
C GLY A 718 -13.79 16.92 18.61
N LEU A 719 -14.59 15.88 18.31
CA LEU A 719 -14.16 14.71 17.53
C LEU A 719 -13.78 15.09 16.10
N GLY A 720 -14.53 15.98 15.45
CA GLY A 720 -14.22 16.47 14.11
C GLY A 720 -12.90 17.23 14.06
N VAL A 721 -12.65 18.07 15.07
CA VAL A 721 -11.36 18.79 15.20
C VAL A 721 -10.20 17.81 15.44
N LEU A 722 -10.40 16.84 16.35
CA LEU A 722 -9.38 15.82 16.62
C LEU A 722 -9.08 14.95 15.39
N ALA A 723 -10.10 14.49 14.68
CA ALA A 723 -9.94 13.68 13.48
C ALA A 723 -9.22 14.44 12.36
N THR A 724 -9.62 15.69 12.13
CA THR A 724 -8.98 16.56 11.13
C THR A 724 -7.52 16.83 11.50
N GLY A 725 -7.25 17.16 12.75
CA GLY A 725 -5.90 17.38 13.26
C GLY A 725 -5.02 16.13 13.16
N ALA A 726 -5.55 14.96 13.50
CA ALA A 726 -4.85 13.69 13.38
C ALA A 726 -4.57 13.33 11.90
N GLY A 727 -5.52 13.57 11.00
CA GLY A 727 -5.31 13.37 9.56
C GLY A 727 -4.23 14.30 8.98
N LEU A 728 -4.23 15.59 9.38
CA LEU A 728 -3.20 16.54 9.00
C LEU A 728 -1.82 16.15 9.57
N PHE A 729 -1.79 15.62 10.80
CA PHE A 729 -0.56 15.11 11.41
C PHE A 729 -0.02 13.89 10.66
N LEU A 730 -0.88 12.91 10.32
CA LEU A 730 -0.48 11.76 9.53
C LEU A 730 0.08 12.18 8.16
N ALA A 731 -0.43 13.27 7.57
CA ALA A 731 0.07 13.79 6.29
C ALA A 731 1.49 14.37 6.35
N THR A 732 2.09 14.48 7.54
CA THR A 732 3.49 14.89 7.73
C THR A 732 4.45 13.70 7.79
N TYR A 733 3.96 12.46 7.83
CA TYR A 733 4.75 11.25 7.90
C TYR A 733 4.63 10.42 6.63
N GLU A 734 5.73 9.83 6.18
CA GLU A 734 5.74 8.82 5.15
C GLU A 734 5.35 7.46 5.76
N ILE A 735 4.16 6.95 5.45
CA ILE A 735 3.67 5.66 5.93
C ILE A 735 3.59 4.71 4.74
N GLN A 736 4.36 3.63 4.77
CA GLN A 736 4.50 2.68 3.66
C GLN A 736 3.21 1.89 3.34
N SER A 737 2.41 1.50 4.34
CA SER A 737 1.16 0.78 4.14
C SER A 737 0.11 1.14 5.18
N LEU A 738 -0.75 2.10 4.85
CA LEU A 738 -1.87 2.52 5.69
C LEU A 738 -3.01 1.50 5.72
N TRP A 739 -3.19 0.74 4.64
CA TRP A 739 -4.20 -0.31 4.57
C TRP A 739 -3.92 -1.44 5.55
N GLU A 740 -2.69 -1.91 5.62
CA GLU A 740 -2.27 -2.92 6.59
C GLU A 740 -2.42 -2.41 8.02
N LEU A 741 -1.95 -1.19 8.28
CA LEU A 741 -2.11 -0.53 9.59
C LEU A 741 -3.60 -0.45 9.99
N PHE A 742 -4.48 -0.12 9.06
CA PHE A 742 -5.93 -0.05 9.30
C PHE A 742 -6.52 -1.42 9.66
N LEU A 743 -6.20 -2.47 8.90
CA LEU A 743 -6.67 -3.83 9.16
C LEU A 743 -6.14 -4.40 10.48
N GLU A 744 -4.88 -4.15 10.78
CA GLU A 744 -4.27 -4.52 12.05
C GLU A 744 -4.94 -3.84 13.25
N TYR A 745 -5.18 -2.54 13.13
CA TYR A 745 -5.80 -1.76 14.18
C TYR A 745 -7.23 -2.26 14.49
N ILE A 746 -8.02 -2.52 13.46
CA ILE A 746 -9.36 -3.12 13.61
C ILE A 746 -9.26 -4.53 14.21
N GLY A 747 -8.32 -5.34 13.76
CA GLY A 747 -8.12 -6.70 14.26
C GLY A 747 -7.81 -6.75 15.76
N LEU A 748 -6.90 -5.90 16.23
CA LEU A 748 -6.46 -5.86 17.62
C LEU A 748 -7.61 -5.51 18.61
N PHE A 749 -8.43 -4.52 18.28
CA PHE A 749 -9.50 -4.05 19.17
C PHE A 749 -10.84 -4.73 18.93
N GLY A 750 -11.20 -5.01 17.69
CA GLY A 750 -12.50 -5.52 17.30
C GLY A 750 -12.77 -6.93 17.80
N GLY A 751 -11.79 -7.83 17.71
CA GLY A 751 -11.91 -9.22 18.14
C GLY A 751 -12.24 -9.37 19.63
N SER A 752 -11.55 -8.60 20.48
CA SER A 752 -11.80 -8.57 21.92
C SER A 752 -13.20 -8.10 22.27
N LEU A 753 -13.66 -7.03 21.60
CA LEU A 753 -15.01 -6.47 21.79
C LEU A 753 -16.11 -7.46 21.38
N ALA A 754 -16.04 -8.05 20.19
CA ALA A 754 -17.01 -9.04 19.75
C ALA A 754 -17.01 -10.27 20.65
N GLY A 755 -15.84 -10.67 21.16
CA GLY A 755 -15.69 -11.76 22.14
C GLY A 755 -16.49 -11.52 23.43
N LEU A 756 -16.57 -10.28 23.92
CA LEU A 756 -17.38 -9.94 25.10
C LEU A 756 -18.89 -10.19 24.85
N PHE A 757 -19.40 -9.83 23.65
CA PHE A 757 -20.79 -10.10 23.30
C PHE A 757 -21.07 -11.59 23.14
N VAL A 758 -20.17 -12.33 22.48
CA VAL A 758 -20.29 -13.78 22.34
C VAL A 758 -20.25 -14.46 23.72
N LEU A 759 -19.32 -14.08 24.59
CA LEU A 759 -19.26 -14.58 25.96
C LEU A 759 -20.56 -14.28 26.74
N GLY A 760 -21.06 -13.05 26.61
CA GLY A 760 -22.27 -12.61 27.29
C GLY A 760 -23.52 -13.35 26.85
N ILE A 761 -23.72 -13.51 25.54
CA ILE A 761 -24.93 -14.11 24.97
C ILE A 761 -24.94 -15.63 25.14
N PHE A 762 -23.80 -16.30 24.92
CA PHE A 762 -23.74 -17.77 24.83
C PHE A 762 -23.26 -18.47 26.10
N THR A 763 -22.99 -17.74 27.21
CA THR A 763 -22.59 -18.41 28.45
C THR A 763 -23.50 -18.01 29.60
N ARG A 764 -23.79 -18.96 30.52
CA ARG A 764 -24.52 -18.72 31.75
C ARG A 764 -23.61 -18.34 32.94
N GLN A 765 -22.37 -18.76 32.89
CA GLN A 765 -21.38 -18.60 33.97
C GLN A 765 -20.52 -17.34 33.82
N GLY A 766 -20.49 -16.73 32.63
CA GLY A 766 -19.72 -15.51 32.39
C GLY A 766 -20.13 -14.39 33.35
N HIS A 767 -19.15 -13.76 34.00
CA HIS A 767 -19.34 -12.60 34.88
C HIS A 767 -18.28 -11.52 34.60
N GLY A 768 -18.46 -10.31 35.17
CA GLY A 768 -17.69 -9.13 34.79
C GLY A 768 -16.17 -9.29 34.90
N ALA A 769 -15.67 -9.81 36.02
CA ALA A 769 -14.23 -10.00 36.19
C ALA A 769 -13.63 -11.00 35.16
N GLY A 770 -14.34 -12.11 34.91
CA GLY A 770 -13.93 -13.06 33.88
C GLY A 770 -13.95 -12.48 32.48
N ALA A 771 -14.96 -11.69 32.15
CA ALA A 771 -15.08 -11.00 30.86
C ALA A 771 -13.93 -10.01 30.64
N LEU A 772 -13.54 -9.22 31.63
CA LEU A 772 -12.40 -8.30 31.54
C LEU A 772 -11.08 -9.05 31.36
N VAL A 773 -10.85 -10.13 32.14
CA VAL A 773 -9.65 -10.97 31.97
C VAL A 773 -9.60 -11.53 30.55
N GLY A 774 -10.72 -12.04 30.03
CA GLY A 774 -10.82 -12.55 28.65
C GLY A 774 -10.49 -11.48 27.60
N ALA A 775 -11.03 -10.29 27.74
CA ALA A 775 -10.81 -9.19 26.79
C ALA A 775 -9.35 -8.70 26.77
N VAL A 776 -8.75 -8.49 27.97
CA VAL A 776 -7.35 -8.05 28.07
C VAL A 776 -6.41 -9.13 27.55
N THR A 777 -6.63 -10.40 27.92
CA THR A 777 -5.82 -11.51 27.42
C THR A 777 -5.94 -11.67 25.91
N SER A 778 -7.12 -11.44 25.35
CA SER A 778 -7.32 -11.45 23.89
C SER A 778 -6.50 -10.37 23.19
N ALA A 779 -6.47 -9.15 23.70
CA ALA A 779 -5.65 -8.07 23.12
C ALA A 779 -4.15 -8.38 23.18
N ILE A 780 -3.67 -8.93 24.32
CA ILE A 780 -2.27 -9.36 24.47
C ILE A 780 -1.94 -10.50 23.51
N ALA A 781 -2.82 -11.52 23.42
CA ALA A 781 -2.61 -12.66 22.53
C ALA A 781 -2.53 -12.23 21.06
N LEU A 782 -3.40 -11.31 20.63
CA LEU A 782 -3.35 -10.76 19.27
C LEU A 782 -2.07 -9.99 19.00
N TYR A 783 -1.62 -9.18 19.94
CA TYR A 783 -0.33 -8.49 19.84
C TYR A 783 0.83 -9.47 19.68
N LEU A 784 0.85 -10.54 20.48
CA LEU A 784 1.88 -11.58 20.39
C LEU A 784 1.81 -12.37 19.07
N VAL A 785 0.61 -12.72 18.61
CA VAL A 785 0.42 -13.39 17.31
C VAL A 785 0.97 -12.52 16.18
N LYS A 786 0.66 -11.23 16.17
CA LYS A 786 1.16 -10.27 15.17
C LYS A 786 2.68 -10.17 15.19
N THR A 787 3.29 -10.09 16.38
CA THR A 787 4.74 -9.81 16.50
C THR A 787 5.63 -11.05 16.39
N LEU A 788 5.09 -12.23 16.69
CA LEU A 788 5.88 -13.47 16.80
C LEU A 788 5.53 -14.53 15.74
N THR A 789 4.52 -14.27 14.90
CA THR A 789 4.07 -15.25 13.90
C THR A 789 3.68 -14.56 12.59
N ASP A 790 3.77 -15.31 11.47
CA ASP A 790 3.36 -14.86 10.14
C ASP A 790 1.90 -15.23 9.82
N VAL A 791 1.05 -15.40 10.83
CA VAL A 791 -0.37 -15.74 10.65
C VAL A 791 -1.09 -14.61 9.90
N HIS A 792 -1.81 -14.98 8.84
CA HIS A 792 -2.51 -14.01 8.01
C HIS A 792 -3.56 -13.21 8.78
N PHE A 793 -3.61 -11.90 8.56
CA PHE A 793 -4.44 -10.96 9.33
C PHE A 793 -5.95 -11.28 9.33
N PHE A 794 -6.49 -11.96 8.33
CA PHE A 794 -7.89 -12.41 8.34
C PHE A 794 -8.24 -13.27 9.55
N LEU A 795 -7.30 -14.01 10.11
CA LEU A 795 -7.52 -14.85 11.28
C LEU A 795 -7.53 -14.07 12.61
N TYR A 796 -7.04 -12.81 12.65
CA TYR A 796 -6.93 -12.02 13.88
C TYR A 796 -8.27 -11.83 14.59
N GLY A 797 -9.32 -11.47 13.85
CA GLY A 797 -10.66 -11.34 14.42
C GLY A 797 -11.16 -12.62 15.11
N GLY A 798 -10.97 -13.76 14.45
CA GLY A 798 -11.33 -15.06 14.98
C GLY A 798 -10.50 -15.46 16.20
N ILE A 799 -9.19 -15.29 16.16
CA ILE A 799 -8.27 -15.55 17.29
C ILE A 799 -8.68 -14.69 18.48
N GLY A 800 -8.96 -13.40 18.27
CA GLY A 800 -9.40 -12.48 19.31
C GLY A 800 -10.69 -12.91 19.97
N ILE A 801 -11.73 -13.22 19.19
CA ILE A 801 -13.03 -13.69 19.70
C ILE A 801 -12.85 -14.99 20.50
N LEU A 802 -12.18 -15.98 19.93
CA LEU A 802 -12.01 -17.30 20.58
C LEU A 802 -11.20 -17.21 21.86
N THR A 803 -10.12 -16.43 21.89
CA THR A 803 -9.31 -16.20 23.09
C THR A 803 -10.12 -15.49 24.17
N CYS A 804 -10.85 -14.43 23.82
CA CYS A 804 -11.70 -13.70 24.77
C CYS A 804 -12.76 -14.62 25.38
N VAL A 805 -13.44 -15.42 24.58
CA VAL A 805 -14.46 -16.35 25.06
C VAL A 805 -13.88 -17.48 25.90
N ALA A 806 -12.83 -18.13 25.45
CA ALA A 806 -12.23 -19.26 26.17
C ALA A 806 -11.63 -18.83 27.50
N VAL A 807 -10.76 -17.82 27.50
CA VAL A 807 -10.12 -17.32 28.73
C VAL A 807 -11.14 -16.66 29.65
N GLY A 808 -12.07 -15.86 29.09
CA GLY A 808 -13.13 -15.21 29.86
C GLY A 808 -14.07 -16.20 30.54
N TYR A 809 -14.41 -17.30 29.86
CA TYR A 809 -15.22 -18.38 30.44
C TYR A 809 -14.46 -19.13 31.54
N ILE A 810 -13.22 -19.55 31.31
CA ILE A 810 -12.39 -20.23 32.31
C ILE A 810 -12.19 -19.32 33.54
N ALA A 811 -11.86 -18.05 33.32
CA ALA A 811 -11.71 -17.10 34.43
C ALA A 811 -13.03 -16.92 35.20
N SER A 812 -14.17 -16.94 34.51
CA SER A 812 -15.49 -16.85 35.16
C SER A 812 -15.83 -18.10 35.99
N VAL A 813 -15.30 -19.27 35.67
CA VAL A 813 -15.46 -20.49 36.45
C VAL A 813 -14.57 -20.48 37.68
N LEU A 814 -13.36 -19.92 37.55
CA LEU A 814 -12.34 -19.94 38.62
C LEU A 814 -12.48 -18.79 39.62
N LEU A 815 -12.97 -17.63 39.20
CA LEU A 815 -13.12 -16.46 40.06
C LEU A 815 -14.50 -16.43 40.75
N PRO A 816 -14.56 -16.02 42.03
CA PRO A 816 -15.84 -15.87 42.71
C PRO A 816 -16.63 -14.70 42.17
N ALA A 817 -17.92 -14.89 41.94
CA ALA A 817 -18.83 -13.80 41.47
C ALA A 817 -20.18 -13.86 42.18
N LYS A 818 -20.83 -12.68 42.27
CA LYS A 818 -22.23 -12.59 42.66
C LYS A 818 -23.10 -13.09 41.50
N ARG A 819 -24.04 -13.97 41.79
CA ARG A 819 -25.06 -14.42 40.82
C ARG A 819 -25.95 -13.22 40.44
N LYS A 820 -26.10 -12.99 39.15
CA LYS A 820 -26.97 -11.96 38.55
C LYS A 820 -28.18 -12.67 37.91
N ASP A 821 -29.32 -12.01 37.91
CA ASP A 821 -30.43 -12.47 37.10
C ASP A 821 -30.11 -12.34 35.63
N LEU A 822 -30.28 -13.42 34.88
CA LEU A 822 -29.91 -13.51 33.46
C LEU A 822 -31.14 -13.60 32.55
N ASP A 823 -32.32 -13.35 33.08
CA ASP A 823 -33.53 -13.44 32.29
C ASP A 823 -33.53 -12.39 31.16
N GLY A 824 -33.78 -12.84 29.94
CA GLY A 824 -33.70 -12.02 28.74
C GLY A 824 -32.26 -11.59 28.30
N LEU A 825 -31.19 -11.95 29.04
CA LEU A 825 -29.81 -11.51 28.79
C LEU A 825 -28.90 -12.57 28.16
N THR A 826 -29.37 -13.81 28.03
CA THR A 826 -28.63 -14.90 27.41
C THR A 826 -29.50 -15.64 26.39
N PHE A 827 -28.83 -16.27 25.41
CA PHE A 827 -29.50 -17.13 24.42
C PHE A 827 -30.43 -18.16 25.07
N TYR A 828 -30.01 -18.75 26.19
CA TYR A 828 -30.73 -19.80 26.90
C TYR A 828 -32.00 -19.27 27.63
N SER A 829 -32.04 -18.00 27.99
CA SER A 829 -33.21 -17.37 28.61
C SER A 829 -34.19 -16.84 27.57
N LEU A 830 -33.74 -16.34 26.44
CA LEU A 830 -34.59 -15.90 25.32
C LEU A 830 -35.28 -17.06 24.59
N TYR A 831 -34.55 -18.16 24.42
CA TYR A 831 -35.06 -19.35 23.72
C TYR A 831 -35.00 -20.56 24.64
N PRO A 832 -35.96 -20.68 25.61
CA PRO A 832 -36.10 -21.92 26.37
C PRO A 832 -36.31 -23.09 25.41
N THR A 833 -35.89 -24.30 25.81
CA THR A 833 -35.85 -25.51 24.96
C THR A 833 -37.17 -25.78 24.21
N SER A 834 -38.29 -25.29 24.73
CA SER A 834 -39.61 -25.40 24.09
C SER A 834 -39.94 -24.34 23.00
N ARG A 835 -39.01 -23.36 22.74
CA ARG A 835 -39.24 -22.26 21.79
C ARG A 835 -38.00 -21.95 20.93
N ARG A 836 -37.15 -22.92 20.68
CA ARG A 836 -35.98 -22.69 19.78
C ARG A 836 -36.45 -22.54 18.34
N PRO A 837 -36.00 -21.56 17.58
CA PRO A 837 -36.43 -21.31 16.19
C PRO A 837 -36.23 -22.48 15.23
N TRP A 838 -35.36 -23.45 15.57
CA TRP A 838 -35.09 -24.66 14.78
C TRP A 838 -35.67 -25.94 15.35
N ALA A 839 -36.41 -25.87 16.48
CA ALA A 839 -37.02 -27.06 17.10
C ALA A 839 -38.36 -27.45 16.47
N SER A 840 -38.83 -26.73 15.45
CA SER A 840 -40.10 -27.00 14.75
C SER A 840 -39.97 -27.99 13.56
N VAL A 841 -38.87 -28.74 13.45
CA VAL A 841 -38.65 -29.66 12.31
C VAL A 841 -38.67 -31.14 12.72
N GLU A 842 -38.87 -31.50 13.98
CA GLU A 842 -39.03 -32.92 14.38
C GLU A 842 -40.28 -33.14 15.26
N GLU A 843 -41.39 -33.48 14.62
CA GLU A 843 -42.31 -34.49 15.12
C GLU A 843 -42.83 -35.25 13.88
N PRO A 844 -42.39 -36.50 13.65
CA PRO A 844 -43.12 -37.43 12.83
C PRO A 844 -44.19 -38.13 13.71
N HIS A 845 -45.44 -38.03 13.34
CA HIS A 845 -46.41 -38.98 13.76
C HIS A 845 -46.28 -40.34 13.08
#